data_5782a79b939dca725e35a5032afdb5d1
#
_entry.id   5782a79b939dca725e35a5032afdb5d1
#
_cell.length_a   1.000
_cell.length_b   1.000
_cell.length_c   1.000
_cell.angle_alpha   90.00
_cell.angle_beta   90.00
_cell.angle_gamma   90.00
#
_symmetry.space_group_name_H-M   'P 1'
#
loop_
_entity.id
_entity.type
_entity.pdbx_description
1 polymer ?
#
loop_
_entity_poly.entity_id
_entity_poly.type
_entity_poly.pdbx_seq_one_letter_code
_entity_poly.pdbx_strand_id
1 'polypeptide(L)'
;RAPDRADLPSGGYRLAVGEAAGRPTVALEGLGGDGLFHAVQTLRQLVVGGSVAGVTVRDWPGTAVRGMAEGFYGQPWTREERLAQIAFMGRTKQNRYLYAAGDDPYRLARWREPYPADKRADFRALAERARAEHVTLGWAVSPGQAMCMASDQDVRALTRKVDAMWALGVRVFQLQFQDVSYSEWHCDLDAETFGSGPKAAARAQARVAGALARHLAERYPDAAPLSVLPTEFYQDGATDYRTALAAELDDRVQVAWTGVGVVPKKITGGELAGARAAFRHPLVTMDNYPVNDYAQDRIFLGPYTGRDPAVASGSAALLANAMEQPSASRIPLFTAADFAWNPKGYDPAASWRAAIDDLAGGDAAARDALLALAGNSAGSVLGAEESAYLQPLFDAFWSTRADASRRDRAADGLRAAFSVMRQAPERLKTPAEGRLTDEVRPWTEQLARYGRAGELAVDLLQAQAAGDGAAAWRIQLALEPLREEIRASRATVGKGVLDPFLDKAAKVAAGWNGTDRASGRVVKDARSYTVRLDAPRPVEAVTALAEPGHALADAVVEAHVPGEGWRPLGRLSPSGFTQTAAKGVRADAVRVTVPEAARTTRPPYLSPTLPAAPAVVAGTPQVRALVPWFGDEPAATLDLKHGETDAEIGGEPQRVAARLAGRRPVEVKGKLTAKAPKGIEVRVPKQTTVPRGSRTEVPVDITVPKDTPAGEYEVPLTFGGQESTLTVRAFPRTGGPDLARTAKASSSGDETPDFPASAATDGDPETRWSSPVEDGAWWQTELDKPVRLGQVVLSWQDAYASRYRVQVSADGRVWRTAATVTEGRGGRESVRMDAKDTRFIRVQGEGRATQYGYSLWSVEAYAVADD
;
A
#
# COMPACT_ATOMS: atom_id res chain seq x y z
N ARG A 1 21.60 -17.34 -45.91
CA ARG A 1 21.78 -16.35 -44.79
C ARG A 1 21.61 -14.98 -45.39
N ALA A 2 20.64 -14.22 -44.92
CA ALA A 2 20.59 -12.79 -45.20
C ALA A 2 21.86 -12.11 -44.63
N PRO A 3 22.43 -11.11 -45.30
CA PRO A 3 23.60 -10.41 -44.76
C PRO A 3 23.26 -9.77 -43.42
N ASP A 4 24.23 -9.78 -42.50
CA ASP A 4 24.12 -9.10 -41.19
C ASP A 4 23.69 -7.65 -41.43
N ARG A 5 22.57 -7.30 -40.85
CA ARG A 5 22.00 -5.96 -40.99
C ARG A 5 22.64 -5.00 -39.99
N ALA A 6 23.68 -4.32 -40.42
CA ALA A 6 24.43 -3.31 -39.66
C ALA A 6 23.58 -2.12 -39.17
N ASP A 7 22.31 -2.00 -39.61
CA ASP A 7 21.38 -0.93 -39.27
C ASP A 7 20.49 -1.25 -38.05
N LEU A 8 20.57 -2.46 -37.50
CA LEU A 8 19.86 -2.86 -36.30
C LEU A 8 20.80 -2.91 -35.08
N PRO A 9 20.41 -2.41 -33.90
CA PRO A 9 21.14 -2.66 -32.67
C PRO A 9 21.20 -4.15 -32.30
N SER A 10 22.12 -4.54 -31.42
CA SER A 10 22.24 -5.92 -30.93
C SER A 10 20.91 -6.45 -30.40
N GLY A 11 20.49 -7.65 -30.80
CA GLY A 11 19.22 -8.26 -30.50
C GLY A 11 18.01 -7.64 -31.23
N GLY A 12 18.23 -6.67 -32.11
CA GLY A 12 17.19 -6.03 -32.90
C GLY A 12 16.72 -6.87 -34.08
N TYR A 13 15.50 -6.59 -34.54
CA TYR A 13 14.84 -7.34 -35.61
C TYR A 13 13.88 -6.48 -36.43
N ARG A 14 13.48 -7.06 -37.56
CA ARG A 14 12.34 -6.62 -38.38
C ARG A 14 11.37 -7.80 -38.55
N LEU A 15 10.09 -7.48 -38.54
CA LEU A 15 9.00 -8.43 -38.79
C LEU A 15 8.03 -7.75 -39.75
N ALA A 16 7.63 -8.43 -40.82
CA ALA A 16 6.59 -7.94 -41.71
C ALA A 16 5.60 -9.06 -41.99
N VAL A 17 4.31 -8.76 -41.86
CA VAL A 17 3.20 -9.63 -42.22
C VAL A 17 2.40 -8.92 -43.29
N GLY A 18 2.19 -9.55 -44.43
CA GLY A 18 1.50 -8.95 -45.55
C GLY A 18 1.48 -9.86 -46.76
N GLU A 19 1.39 -9.28 -47.93
CA GLU A 19 1.39 -10.00 -49.21
C GLU A 19 2.68 -9.72 -49.97
N ALA A 20 3.34 -10.77 -50.46
CA ALA A 20 4.49 -10.66 -51.35
C ALA A 20 4.27 -11.55 -52.58
N ALA A 21 4.39 -10.98 -53.78
CA ALA A 21 4.16 -11.69 -55.03
C ALA A 21 2.79 -12.41 -55.11
N GLY A 22 1.73 -11.76 -54.57
CA GLY A 22 0.38 -12.31 -54.54
C GLY A 22 0.13 -13.45 -53.53
N ARG A 23 1.03 -13.63 -52.53
CA ARG A 23 0.92 -14.67 -51.53
C ARG A 23 1.03 -14.11 -50.11
N PRO A 24 0.18 -14.55 -49.14
CA PRO A 24 0.37 -14.23 -47.73
C PRO A 24 1.78 -14.61 -47.28
N THR A 25 2.48 -13.67 -46.70
CA THR A 25 3.91 -13.82 -46.37
C THR A 25 4.20 -13.25 -45.00
N VAL A 26 4.99 -13.99 -44.22
CA VAL A 26 5.61 -13.50 -42.97
C VAL A 26 7.13 -13.48 -43.20
N ALA A 27 7.73 -12.29 -43.08
CA ALA A 27 9.19 -12.10 -43.20
C ALA A 27 9.74 -11.73 -41.80
N LEU A 28 10.76 -12.45 -41.36
CA LEU A 28 11.49 -12.21 -40.12
C LEU A 28 12.96 -12.01 -40.43
N GLU A 29 13.53 -10.92 -39.94
CA GLU A 29 14.94 -10.56 -40.07
C GLU A 29 15.49 -10.17 -38.71
N GLY A 30 16.61 -10.70 -38.25
CA GLY A 30 17.24 -10.39 -36.97
C GLY A 30 18.73 -10.09 -37.13
N LEU A 31 19.27 -9.23 -36.26
CA LEU A 31 20.71 -9.13 -36.11
C LEU A 31 21.19 -10.33 -35.28
N GLY A 32 21.80 -11.31 -35.97
CA GLY A 32 22.21 -12.58 -35.39
C GLY A 32 21.03 -13.49 -34.98
N GLY A 33 21.34 -14.55 -34.25
CA GLY A 33 20.34 -15.52 -33.74
C GLY A 33 19.38 -14.93 -32.74
N ASP A 34 19.85 -14.06 -31.85
CA ASP A 34 19.03 -13.44 -30.81
C ASP A 34 17.98 -12.51 -31.40
N GLY A 35 18.35 -11.67 -32.38
CA GLY A 35 17.38 -10.81 -33.06
C GLY A 35 16.27 -11.60 -33.77
N LEU A 36 16.63 -12.71 -34.43
CA LEU A 36 15.63 -13.57 -35.06
C LEU A 36 14.74 -14.28 -34.04
N PHE A 37 15.31 -14.75 -32.93
CA PHE A 37 14.56 -15.31 -31.83
C PHE A 37 13.53 -14.30 -31.27
N HIS A 38 13.95 -13.04 -31.05
CA HIS A 38 13.06 -11.96 -30.59
C HIS A 38 11.92 -11.68 -31.59
N ALA A 39 12.20 -11.72 -32.90
CA ALA A 39 11.18 -11.57 -33.94
C ALA A 39 10.13 -12.67 -33.85
N VAL A 40 10.55 -13.93 -33.61
CA VAL A 40 9.63 -15.06 -33.41
C VAL A 40 8.77 -14.87 -32.17
N GLN A 41 9.33 -14.38 -31.04
CA GLN A 41 8.54 -14.11 -29.82
C GLN A 41 7.49 -13.01 -30.10
N THR A 42 7.84 -11.97 -30.84
CA THR A 42 6.87 -10.93 -31.23
C THR A 42 5.78 -11.49 -32.16
N LEU A 43 6.14 -12.29 -33.14
CA LEU A 43 5.16 -12.94 -34.01
C LEU A 43 4.17 -13.79 -33.19
N ARG A 44 4.65 -14.56 -32.21
CA ARG A 44 3.80 -15.36 -31.31
C ARG A 44 2.77 -14.52 -30.55
N GLN A 45 3.18 -13.31 -30.10
CA GLN A 45 2.27 -12.36 -29.42
C GLN A 45 1.23 -11.74 -30.36
N LEU A 46 1.55 -11.61 -31.66
CA LEU A 46 0.64 -11.05 -32.66
C LEU A 46 -0.38 -12.05 -33.20
N VAL A 47 -0.20 -13.36 -32.92
CA VAL A 47 -1.16 -14.40 -33.35
C VAL A 47 -2.40 -14.37 -32.45
N VAL A 48 -3.55 -14.04 -33.03
CA VAL A 48 -4.85 -14.06 -32.35
C VAL A 48 -5.81 -14.97 -33.11
N GLY A 49 -6.35 -16.00 -32.44
CA GLY A 49 -7.28 -16.93 -33.09
C GLY A 49 -6.68 -17.65 -34.31
N GLY A 50 -5.36 -17.88 -34.33
CA GLY A 50 -4.68 -18.56 -35.43
C GLY A 50 -4.37 -17.66 -36.66
N SER A 51 -4.59 -16.36 -36.57
CA SER A 51 -4.33 -15.39 -37.63
C SER A 51 -3.45 -14.23 -37.11
N VAL A 52 -2.78 -13.56 -38.03
CA VAL A 52 -1.97 -12.36 -37.78
C VAL A 52 -2.41 -11.25 -38.71
N ALA A 53 -2.70 -10.05 -38.18
CA ALA A 53 -2.99 -8.89 -38.99
C ALA A 53 -1.74 -8.43 -39.79
N GLY A 54 -1.95 -7.78 -40.92
CA GLY A 54 -0.86 -7.14 -41.70
C GLY A 54 -0.18 -6.07 -40.83
N VAL A 55 1.13 -6.22 -40.63
CA VAL A 55 1.90 -5.34 -39.75
C VAL A 55 3.38 -5.32 -40.18
N THR A 56 4.05 -4.19 -39.92
CA THR A 56 5.52 -4.06 -40.01
C THR A 56 6.05 -3.60 -38.65
N VAL A 57 6.99 -4.36 -38.10
CA VAL A 57 7.64 -4.07 -36.83
C VAL A 57 9.14 -3.91 -37.08
N ARG A 58 9.75 -2.88 -36.46
CA ARG A 58 11.20 -2.71 -36.33
C ARG A 58 11.49 -2.38 -34.87
N ASP A 59 12.22 -3.26 -34.19
CA ASP A 59 12.32 -3.18 -32.74
C ASP A 59 13.64 -3.73 -32.21
N TRP A 60 14.07 -3.28 -31.04
CA TRP A 60 15.32 -3.68 -30.37
C TRP A 60 15.27 -3.40 -28.87
N PRO A 61 16.07 -4.10 -28.03
CA PRO A 61 16.05 -3.87 -26.58
C PRO A 61 16.68 -2.54 -26.20
N GLY A 62 16.08 -1.86 -25.21
CA GLY A 62 16.63 -0.66 -24.58
C GLY A 62 17.83 -0.95 -23.67
N THR A 63 17.85 -2.15 -23.05
CA THR A 63 18.95 -2.67 -22.23
C THR A 63 19.55 -3.90 -22.88
N ALA A 64 20.85 -3.91 -23.15
CA ALA A 64 21.51 -5.02 -23.84
C ALA A 64 21.43 -6.33 -23.04
N VAL A 65 21.71 -6.28 -21.73
CA VAL A 65 21.62 -7.41 -20.80
C VAL A 65 20.52 -7.14 -19.78
N ARG A 66 19.51 -7.97 -19.81
CA ARG A 66 18.28 -7.84 -19.01
C ARG A 66 17.79 -9.20 -18.52
N GLY A 67 17.27 -9.26 -17.31
CA GLY A 67 16.83 -10.54 -16.79
C GLY A 67 16.54 -10.52 -15.31
N MET A 68 16.84 -11.64 -14.66
CA MET A 68 16.55 -11.81 -13.25
C MET A 68 17.68 -12.47 -12.47
N ALA A 69 17.64 -12.27 -11.15
CA ALA A 69 18.41 -13.01 -10.16
C ALA A 69 17.48 -13.88 -9.31
N GLU A 70 17.89 -15.12 -9.03
CA GLU A 70 17.37 -15.95 -7.95
C GLU A 70 18.23 -15.69 -6.72
N GLY A 71 18.02 -14.53 -6.04
CA GLY A 71 18.90 -14.02 -4.98
C GLY A 71 18.26 -13.91 -3.61
N PHE A 72 17.03 -14.38 -3.44
CA PHE A 72 16.30 -14.37 -2.17
C PHE A 72 16.86 -15.38 -1.15
N TYR A 73 16.67 -15.10 0.12
CA TYR A 73 16.83 -16.04 1.23
C TYR A 73 15.52 -16.82 1.43
N GLY A 74 15.61 -18.13 1.70
CA GLY A 74 14.46 -19.03 1.86
C GLY A 74 14.63 -20.31 1.07
N GLN A 75 13.53 -21.03 0.83
CA GLN A 75 13.56 -22.30 0.11
C GLN A 75 13.96 -22.08 -1.35
N PRO A 76 15.13 -22.58 -1.81
CA PRO A 76 15.55 -22.46 -3.21
C PRO A 76 14.57 -23.14 -4.16
N TRP A 77 14.37 -22.55 -5.33
CA TRP A 77 13.53 -23.14 -6.35
C TRP A 77 13.97 -24.55 -6.77
N THR A 78 13.03 -25.39 -7.15
CA THR A 78 13.29 -26.72 -7.74
C THR A 78 13.86 -26.59 -9.15
N ARG A 79 14.43 -27.69 -9.67
CA ARG A 79 14.89 -27.74 -11.05
C ARG A 79 13.78 -27.39 -12.05
N GLU A 80 12.61 -27.95 -11.85
CA GLU A 80 11.44 -27.78 -12.70
C GLU A 80 10.97 -26.32 -12.74
N GLU A 81 10.96 -25.66 -11.57
CA GLU A 81 10.62 -24.25 -11.46
C GLU A 81 11.62 -23.35 -12.19
N ARG A 82 12.94 -23.62 -12.05
CA ARG A 82 13.98 -22.90 -12.79
C ARG A 82 13.86 -23.10 -14.30
N LEU A 83 13.60 -24.33 -14.76
CA LEU A 83 13.40 -24.63 -16.18
C LEU A 83 12.19 -23.87 -16.75
N ALA A 84 11.08 -23.84 -16.00
CA ALA A 84 9.89 -23.10 -16.37
C ALA A 84 10.12 -21.58 -16.36
N GLN A 85 10.92 -21.08 -15.41
CA GLN A 85 11.28 -19.66 -15.34
C GLN A 85 12.18 -19.23 -16.52
N ILE A 86 13.14 -20.08 -16.92
CA ILE A 86 13.99 -19.83 -18.10
C ILE A 86 13.14 -19.78 -19.38
N ALA A 87 12.13 -20.65 -19.50
CA ALA A 87 11.19 -20.61 -20.63
C ALA A 87 10.36 -19.31 -20.66
N PHE A 88 9.89 -18.86 -19.49
CA PHE A 88 9.25 -17.56 -19.36
C PHE A 88 10.18 -16.41 -19.78
N MET A 89 11.43 -16.44 -19.36
CA MET A 89 12.43 -15.43 -19.74
C MET A 89 12.65 -15.36 -21.27
N GLY A 90 12.77 -16.52 -21.94
CA GLY A 90 12.85 -16.55 -23.41
C GLY A 90 11.62 -15.92 -24.07
N ARG A 91 10.41 -16.26 -23.60
CA ARG A 91 9.14 -15.71 -24.11
C ARG A 91 9.03 -14.20 -23.92
N THR A 92 9.54 -13.66 -22.81
CA THR A 92 9.56 -12.23 -22.49
C THR A 92 10.84 -11.51 -22.93
N LYS A 93 11.66 -12.16 -23.77
CA LYS A 93 12.90 -11.61 -24.36
C LYS A 93 13.95 -11.18 -23.33
N GLN A 94 13.95 -11.76 -22.12
CA GLN A 94 15.01 -11.64 -21.14
C GLN A 94 16.19 -12.56 -21.54
N ASN A 95 17.43 -12.17 -21.26
CA ASN A 95 18.60 -12.89 -21.73
C ASN A 95 19.66 -13.21 -20.65
N ARG A 96 19.37 -12.92 -19.35
CA ARG A 96 20.27 -13.23 -18.25
C ARG A 96 19.53 -13.83 -17.06
N TYR A 97 19.85 -15.06 -16.69
CA TYR A 97 19.45 -15.68 -15.43
C TYR A 97 20.67 -15.78 -14.52
N LEU A 98 20.66 -15.15 -13.35
CA LEU A 98 21.70 -15.24 -12.35
C LEU A 98 21.24 -16.14 -11.20
N TYR A 99 21.86 -17.32 -11.07
CA TYR A 99 21.69 -18.18 -9.93
C TYR A 99 22.50 -17.65 -8.73
N ALA A 100 21.82 -17.16 -7.71
CA ALA A 100 22.40 -16.54 -6.53
C ALA A 100 21.66 -16.93 -5.24
N ALA A 101 21.01 -18.12 -5.21
CA ALA A 101 20.17 -18.59 -4.12
C ALA A 101 20.82 -18.41 -2.73
N GLY A 102 20.13 -17.67 -1.83
CA GLY A 102 20.65 -17.23 -0.54
C GLY A 102 21.05 -18.37 0.41
N ASP A 103 20.36 -19.51 0.31
CA ASP A 103 20.56 -20.66 1.19
C ASP A 103 21.34 -21.84 0.55
N ASP A 104 22.00 -21.62 -0.61
CA ASP A 104 22.86 -22.65 -1.21
C ASP A 104 24.26 -22.69 -0.55
N PRO A 105 24.55 -23.72 0.28
CA PRO A 105 25.82 -23.81 1.00
C PRO A 105 27.04 -23.92 0.08
N TYR A 106 26.89 -24.45 -1.15
CA TYR A 106 28.00 -24.66 -2.10
C TYR A 106 28.46 -23.39 -2.80
N ARG A 107 27.73 -22.30 -2.65
CA ARG A 107 28.15 -20.95 -3.04
C ARG A 107 28.58 -20.09 -1.86
N LEU A 108 28.28 -20.53 -0.63
CA LEU A 108 28.56 -19.85 0.64
C LEU A 108 29.67 -20.57 1.43
N ALA A 109 29.39 -21.08 2.61
CA ALA A 109 30.37 -21.68 3.52
C ALA A 109 31.16 -22.90 2.94
N ARG A 110 30.51 -23.66 2.07
CA ARG A 110 31.07 -24.85 1.41
C ARG A 110 31.55 -24.58 -0.03
N TRP A 111 31.84 -23.35 -0.38
CA TRP A 111 32.18 -22.92 -1.73
C TRP A 111 33.37 -23.68 -2.37
N ARG A 112 34.30 -24.18 -1.56
CA ARG A 112 35.44 -24.98 -2.05
C ARG A 112 35.03 -26.36 -2.54
N GLU A 113 33.91 -26.89 -2.03
CA GLU A 113 33.46 -28.25 -2.38
C GLU A 113 32.76 -28.25 -3.75
N PRO A 114 32.92 -29.35 -4.52
CA PRO A 114 32.15 -29.53 -5.74
C PRO A 114 30.67 -29.74 -5.40
N TYR A 115 29.78 -29.28 -6.29
CA TYR A 115 28.37 -29.63 -6.17
C TYR A 115 28.16 -31.17 -6.25
N PRO A 116 27.19 -31.74 -5.51
CA PRO A 116 26.77 -33.13 -5.66
C PRO A 116 26.39 -33.50 -7.09
N ALA A 117 26.39 -34.77 -7.42
CA ALA A 117 26.20 -35.25 -8.80
C ALA A 117 24.83 -34.85 -9.38
N ASP A 118 23.77 -34.94 -8.56
CA ASP A 118 22.40 -34.53 -8.90
C ASP A 118 22.35 -33.02 -9.21
N LYS A 119 22.92 -32.16 -8.36
CA LYS A 119 22.99 -30.72 -8.60
C LYS A 119 23.80 -30.34 -9.83
N ARG A 120 24.89 -31.08 -10.11
CA ARG A 120 25.63 -30.90 -11.37
C ARG A 120 24.79 -31.27 -12.59
N ALA A 121 23.93 -32.31 -12.50
CA ALA A 121 22.99 -32.66 -13.55
C ALA A 121 21.91 -31.57 -13.74
N ASP A 122 21.42 -30.97 -12.64
CA ASP A 122 20.49 -29.86 -12.68
C ASP A 122 21.12 -28.66 -13.42
N PHE A 123 22.34 -28.23 -13.10
CA PHE A 123 23.01 -27.14 -13.80
C PHE A 123 23.19 -27.39 -15.29
N ARG A 124 23.49 -28.63 -15.72
CA ARG A 124 23.55 -28.96 -17.15
C ARG A 124 22.20 -28.80 -17.83
N ALA A 125 21.11 -29.29 -17.21
CA ALA A 125 19.77 -29.14 -17.73
C ALA A 125 19.34 -27.67 -17.83
N LEU A 126 19.68 -26.85 -16.82
CA LEU A 126 19.44 -25.41 -16.84
C LEU A 126 20.22 -24.72 -17.96
N ALA A 127 21.51 -25.08 -18.16
CA ALA A 127 22.32 -24.50 -19.22
C ALA A 127 21.83 -24.86 -20.63
N GLU A 128 21.35 -26.10 -20.82
CA GLU A 128 20.75 -26.56 -22.08
C GLU A 128 19.45 -25.81 -22.38
N ARG A 129 18.57 -25.71 -21.38
CA ARG A 129 17.34 -24.92 -21.52
C ARG A 129 17.62 -23.45 -21.78
N ALA A 130 18.53 -22.84 -21.03
CA ALA A 130 18.90 -21.43 -21.18
C ALA A 130 19.40 -21.15 -22.62
N ARG A 131 20.26 -22.03 -23.17
CA ARG A 131 20.71 -21.90 -24.54
C ARG A 131 19.60 -21.98 -25.58
N ALA A 132 18.62 -22.89 -25.35
CA ALA A 132 17.45 -23.04 -26.23
C ALA A 132 16.53 -21.83 -26.21
N GLU A 133 16.48 -21.12 -25.09
CA GLU A 133 15.65 -19.93 -24.90
C GLU A 133 16.43 -18.61 -25.09
N HIS A 134 17.65 -18.66 -25.62
CA HIS A 134 18.53 -17.50 -25.79
C HIS A 134 18.81 -16.72 -24.48
N VAL A 135 18.86 -17.45 -23.35
CA VAL A 135 19.17 -16.95 -22.02
C VAL A 135 20.58 -17.40 -21.63
N THR A 136 21.40 -16.52 -21.11
CA THR A 136 22.72 -16.85 -20.57
C THR A 136 22.62 -17.20 -19.09
N LEU A 137 23.04 -18.41 -18.71
CA LEU A 137 23.11 -18.87 -17.34
C LEU A 137 24.31 -18.26 -16.62
N GLY A 138 24.03 -17.51 -15.55
CA GLY A 138 24.99 -16.96 -14.61
C GLY A 138 24.98 -17.71 -13.27
N TRP A 139 26.12 -17.66 -12.58
CA TRP A 139 26.29 -18.23 -11.25
C TRP A 139 27.06 -17.26 -10.36
N ALA A 140 26.53 -16.99 -9.17
CA ALA A 140 27.15 -16.14 -8.17
C ALA A 140 27.76 -16.99 -7.05
N VAL A 141 28.92 -16.56 -6.53
CA VAL A 141 29.55 -17.14 -5.36
C VAL A 141 29.84 -16.09 -4.31
N SER A 142 29.57 -16.39 -3.06
CA SER A 142 29.78 -15.50 -1.91
C SER A 142 30.76 -16.19 -0.92
N PRO A 143 32.05 -16.23 -1.23
CA PRO A 143 33.02 -16.93 -0.42
C PRO A 143 33.57 -16.10 0.75
N GLY A 144 33.25 -14.79 0.81
CA GLY A 144 33.94 -13.78 1.60
C GLY A 144 34.10 -14.08 3.08
N GLN A 145 33.04 -14.55 3.76
CA GLN A 145 33.10 -14.93 5.18
C GLN A 145 33.79 -16.30 5.44
N ALA A 146 34.07 -17.09 4.40
CA ALA A 146 34.68 -18.39 4.49
C ALA A 146 35.97 -18.50 3.63
N MET A 147 36.55 -17.37 3.24
CA MET A 147 37.72 -17.31 2.35
C MET A 147 38.86 -16.51 2.98
N CYS A 148 40.07 -17.06 2.95
CA CYS A 148 41.27 -16.29 3.20
C CYS A 148 41.69 -15.57 1.89
N MET A 149 41.41 -14.26 1.81
CA MET A 149 41.53 -13.51 0.56
C MET A 149 42.99 -13.26 0.15
N ALA A 150 43.93 -13.31 1.10
CA ALA A 150 45.39 -13.26 0.84
C ALA A 150 45.97 -14.62 0.39
N SER A 151 45.23 -15.71 0.60
CA SER A 151 45.69 -17.06 0.30
C SER A 151 45.65 -17.40 -1.20
N ASP A 152 46.78 -17.66 -1.83
CA ASP A 152 46.83 -18.18 -3.20
C ASP A 152 46.17 -19.56 -3.32
N GLN A 153 46.15 -20.35 -2.25
CA GLN A 153 45.47 -21.64 -2.26
C GLN A 153 43.96 -21.47 -2.40
N ASP A 154 43.39 -20.50 -1.72
CA ASP A 154 41.97 -20.20 -1.79
C ASP A 154 41.59 -19.58 -3.15
N VAL A 155 42.41 -18.67 -3.68
CA VAL A 155 42.24 -18.16 -5.06
C VAL A 155 42.25 -19.29 -6.08
N ARG A 156 43.21 -20.24 -5.98
CA ARG A 156 43.25 -21.44 -6.85
C ARG A 156 42.01 -22.36 -6.63
N ALA A 157 41.48 -22.44 -5.42
CA ALA A 157 40.24 -23.22 -5.16
C ALA A 157 39.05 -22.56 -5.84
N LEU A 158 38.96 -21.21 -5.79
CA LEU A 158 37.91 -20.46 -6.44
C LEU A 158 37.95 -20.59 -7.97
N THR A 159 39.16 -20.49 -8.60
CA THR A 159 39.28 -20.66 -10.06
C THR A 159 38.90 -22.08 -10.48
N ARG A 160 39.31 -23.13 -9.73
CA ARG A 160 38.84 -24.51 -10.00
C ARG A 160 37.31 -24.67 -9.88
N LYS A 161 36.68 -23.98 -8.92
CA LYS A 161 35.21 -23.99 -8.80
C LYS A 161 34.53 -23.33 -10.00
N VAL A 162 35.09 -22.21 -10.47
CA VAL A 162 34.63 -21.51 -11.69
C VAL A 162 34.79 -22.40 -12.92
N ASP A 163 35.95 -23.08 -13.06
CA ASP A 163 36.20 -24.05 -14.16
C ASP A 163 35.17 -25.19 -14.15
N ALA A 164 34.81 -25.69 -12.96
CA ALA A 164 33.78 -26.71 -12.81
C ALA A 164 32.39 -26.21 -13.25
N MET A 165 32.04 -24.98 -12.88
CA MET A 165 30.77 -24.38 -13.27
C MET A 165 30.71 -24.05 -14.77
N TRP A 166 31.84 -23.61 -15.35
CA TRP A 166 31.95 -23.42 -16.81
C TRP A 166 31.70 -24.71 -17.57
N ALA A 167 32.29 -25.83 -17.09
CA ALA A 167 32.10 -27.17 -17.69
C ALA A 167 30.63 -27.65 -17.58
N LEU A 168 29.84 -27.12 -16.65
CA LEU A 168 28.40 -27.37 -16.53
C LEU A 168 27.55 -26.48 -17.43
N GLY A 169 28.16 -25.50 -18.11
CA GLY A 169 27.47 -24.61 -19.04
C GLY A 169 27.21 -23.20 -18.56
N VAL A 170 27.66 -22.83 -17.36
CA VAL A 170 27.64 -21.44 -16.89
C VAL A 170 28.57 -20.56 -17.76
N ARG A 171 28.15 -19.35 -18.06
CA ARG A 171 28.86 -18.41 -18.92
C ARG A 171 29.07 -17.03 -18.30
N VAL A 172 28.43 -16.76 -17.14
CA VAL A 172 28.51 -15.52 -16.40
C VAL A 172 28.83 -15.83 -14.95
N PHE A 173 29.76 -15.09 -14.38
CA PHE A 173 30.18 -15.23 -13.00
C PHE A 173 30.04 -13.92 -12.23
N GLN A 174 29.64 -14.04 -10.95
CA GLN A 174 29.57 -12.93 -10.01
C GLN A 174 30.21 -13.33 -8.69
N LEU A 175 31.10 -12.48 -8.17
CA LEU A 175 31.57 -12.55 -6.78
C LEU A 175 30.70 -11.66 -5.90
N GLN A 176 30.29 -12.16 -4.75
CA GLN A 176 29.45 -11.44 -3.80
C GLN A 176 30.17 -11.27 -2.47
N PHE A 177 30.30 -10.02 -2.01
CA PHE A 177 30.91 -9.63 -0.77
C PHE A 177 29.96 -8.78 0.12
N GLN A 178 28.66 -8.82 -0.16
CA GLN A 178 27.69 -8.26 0.80
C GLN A 178 27.86 -8.94 2.16
N ASP A 179 27.60 -8.21 3.22
CA ASP A 179 27.67 -8.68 4.62
C ASP A 179 29.08 -9.12 5.08
N VAL A 180 30.13 -8.77 4.36
CA VAL A 180 31.52 -9.02 4.78
C VAL A 180 31.99 -7.86 5.66
N SER A 181 32.55 -8.19 6.84
CA SER A 181 33.12 -7.20 7.75
C SER A 181 34.34 -6.49 7.16
N TYR A 182 34.59 -5.22 7.56
CA TYR A 182 35.80 -4.51 7.20
C TYR A 182 37.05 -4.91 7.98
N SER A 183 36.88 -5.59 9.10
CA SER A 183 37.96 -5.86 10.07
C SER A 183 37.93 -7.25 10.68
N GLU A 184 36.89 -8.04 10.45
CA GLU A 184 36.78 -9.43 10.90
C GLU A 184 37.18 -10.35 9.74
N TRP A 185 38.43 -10.82 9.76
CA TRP A 185 38.96 -11.68 8.73
C TRP A 185 38.73 -13.15 9.03
N HIS A 186 38.66 -13.96 7.96
CA HIS A 186 38.58 -15.42 8.09
C HIS A 186 39.90 -16.03 8.54
N CYS A 187 41.02 -15.39 8.30
CA CYS A 187 42.37 -15.89 8.64
C CYS A 187 43.28 -14.72 9.03
N ASP A 188 44.35 -15.02 9.84
CA ASP A 188 45.34 -14.06 10.27
C ASP A 188 46.13 -13.45 9.11
N LEU A 189 46.37 -14.22 8.05
CA LEU A 189 47.06 -13.78 6.85
C LEU A 189 46.37 -12.60 6.17
N ASP A 190 45.04 -12.52 6.19
CA ASP A 190 44.29 -11.37 5.65
C ASP A 190 44.59 -10.12 6.46
N ALA A 191 44.54 -10.22 7.80
CA ALA A 191 44.85 -9.10 8.71
C ALA A 191 46.29 -8.63 8.55
N GLU A 192 47.26 -9.57 8.44
CA GLU A 192 48.67 -9.24 8.22
C GLU A 192 48.93 -8.59 6.86
N THR A 193 48.21 -9.04 5.81
CA THR A 193 48.43 -8.57 4.43
C THR A 193 47.75 -7.22 4.15
N PHE A 194 46.51 -7.05 4.60
CA PHE A 194 45.68 -5.91 4.22
C PHE A 194 45.50 -4.90 5.36
N GLY A 195 45.65 -5.31 6.63
CA GLY A 195 45.32 -4.52 7.81
C GLY A 195 43.83 -4.62 8.13
N SER A 196 43.21 -3.52 8.58
CA SER A 196 41.78 -3.48 8.90
C SER A 196 41.14 -2.21 8.38
N GLY A 197 39.80 -2.21 8.31
CA GLY A 197 38.99 -1.09 7.88
C GLY A 197 38.57 -1.11 6.40
N PRO A 198 37.79 -0.09 5.98
CA PRO A 198 37.18 -0.09 4.66
C PRO A 198 38.14 -0.24 3.48
N LYS A 199 39.29 0.45 3.53
CA LYS A 199 40.32 0.38 2.48
C LYS A 199 41.01 -0.98 2.41
N ALA A 200 41.18 -1.64 3.55
CA ALA A 200 41.74 -2.98 3.60
C ALA A 200 40.80 -4.02 2.96
N ALA A 201 39.53 -3.97 3.32
CA ALA A 201 38.48 -4.82 2.73
C ALA A 201 38.38 -4.62 1.22
N ALA A 202 38.38 -3.38 0.73
CA ALA A 202 38.35 -3.07 -0.69
C ALA A 202 39.52 -3.67 -1.46
N ARG A 203 40.77 -3.56 -0.94
CA ARG A 203 41.97 -4.15 -1.52
C ARG A 203 41.94 -5.69 -1.57
N ALA A 204 41.47 -6.31 -0.47
CA ALA A 204 41.35 -7.75 -0.42
C ALA A 204 40.35 -8.29 -1.46
N GLN A 205 39.19 -7.63 -1.55
CA GLN A 205 38.14 -7.98 -2.54
C GLN A 205 38.60 -7.73 -3.97
N ALA A 206 39.26 -6.61 -4.22
CA ALA A 206 39.84 -6.31 -5.54
C ALA A 206 40.92 -7.32 -5.98
N ARG A 207 41.78 -7.80 -5.05
CA ARG A 207 42.76 -8.86 -5.32
C ARG A 207 42.09 -10.15 -5.80
N VAL A 208 41.05 -10.62 -5.09
CA VAL A 208 40.35 -11.86 -5.46
C VAL A 208 39.61 -11.67 -6.79
N ALA A 209 38.93 -10.57 -6.98
CA ALA A 209 38.21 -10.25 -8.21
C ALA A 209 39.16 -10.13 -9.40
N GLY A 210 40.28 -9.43 -9.25
CA GLY A 210 41.28 -9.29 -10.31
C GLY A 210 41.95 -10.62 -10.69
N ALA A 211 42.21 -11.49 -9.71
CA ALA A 211 42.75 -12.84 -10.00
C ALA A 211 41.72 -13.67 -10.80
N LEU A 212 40.46 -13.64 -10.45
CA LEU A 212 39.41 -14.36 -11.16
C LEU A 212 39.13 -13.74 -12.55
N ALA A 213 39.15 -12.41 -12.68
CA ALA A 213 38.99 -11.74 -13.98
C ALA A 213 40.08 -12.09 -14.97
N ARG A 214 41.33 -12.15 -14.51
CA ARG A 214 42.46 -12.64 -15.31
C ARG A 214 42.30 -14.10 -15.74
N HIS A 215 41.98 -14.98 -14.79
CA HIS A 215 41.70 -16.39 -15.07
C HIS A 215 40.63 -16.58 -16.15
N LEU A 216 39.50 -15.86 -16.04
CA LEU A 216 38.43 -15.89 -17.04
C LEU A 216 38.91 -15.41 -18.42
N ALA A 217 39.60 -14.28 -18.46
CA ALA A 217 40.11 -13.72 -19.74
C ALA A 217 41.12 -14.62 -20.45
N GLU A 218 42.00 -15.29 -19.72
CA GLU A 218 43.02 -16.18 -20.26
C GLU A 218 42.42 -17.53 -20.71
N ARG A 219 41.50 -18.09 -19.93
CA ARG A 219 41.00 -19.44 -20.15
C ARG A 219 39.70 -19.50 -20.92
N TYR A 220 38.85 -18.47 -20.78
CA TYR A 220 37.49 -18.41 -21.33
C TYR A 220 37.19 -17.03 -21.96
N PRO A 221 37.84 -16.70 -23.08
CA PRO A 221 37.72 -15.37 -23.71
C PRO A 221 36.27 -15.02 -24.12
N ASP A 222 35.38 -16.03 -24.27
CA ASP A 222 33.96 -15.85 -24.56
C ASP A 222 33.10 -15.66 -23.32
N ALA A 223 33.70 -15.69 -22.10
CA ALA A 223 32.96 -15.40 -20.87
C ALA A 223 32.52 -13.93 -20.84
N ALA A 224 31.30 -13.68 -20.33
CA ALA A 224 30.92 -12.31 -20.04
C ALA A 224 31.84 -11.70 -18.94
N PRO A 225 31.98 -10.36 -18.90
CA PRO A 225 32.77 -9.72 -17.85
C PRO A 225 32.36 -10.18 -16.47
N LEU A 226 33.34 -10.45 -15.59
CA LEU A 226 33.07 -10.73 -14.17
C LEU A 226 32.35 -9.55 -13.55
N SER A 227 31.34 -9.81 -12.74
CA SER A 227 30.72 -8.80 -11.88
C SER A 227 31.05 -9.04 -10.41
N VAL A 228 31.14 -7.98 -9.63
CA VAL A 228 31.35 -8.02 -8.18
C VAL A 228 30.20 -7.29 -7.50
N LEU A 229 29.52 -7.95 -6.56
CA LEU A 229 28.63 -7.29 -5.60
C LEU A 229 29.50 -6.94 -4.37
N PRO A 230 29.87 -5.66 -4.20
CA PRO A 230 30.81 -5.24 -3.15
C PRO A 230 30.15 -5.20 -1.79
N THR A 231 30.91 -5.01 -0.71
CA THR A 231 30.34 -4.80 0.64
C THR A 231 29.45 -3.58 0.68
N GLU A 232 29.83 -2.47 0.05
CA GLU A 232 29.01 -1.28 -0.10
C GLU A 232 28.26 -1.29 -1.44
N PHE A 233 27.32 -2.17 -1.61
CA PHE A 233 26.59 -2.43 -2.86
C PHE A 233 25.40 -1.49 -3.11
N TYR A 234 25.08 -0.57 -2.19
CA TYR A 234 24.00 0.41 -2.31
C TYR A 234 24.53 1.80 -1.95
N GLN A 235 23.74 2.88 -2.19
CA GLN A 235 24.13 4.29 -2.12
C GLN A 235 24.89 4.76 -3.38
N ASP A 236 25.06 6.05 -3.53
CA ASP A 236 25.64 6.69 -4.73
C ASP A 236 26.90 7.53 -4.47
N GLY A 237 27.19 7.86 -3.22
CA GLY A 237 28.32 8.70 -2.84
C GLY A 237 29.67 7.96 -2.79
N ALA A 238 30.76 8.72 -2.79
CA ALA A 238 32.11 8.21 -2.58
C ALA A 238 32.34 7.94 -1.09
N THR A 239 32.97 6.79 -0.79
CA THR A 239 33.44 6.41 0.55
C THR A 239 34.91 5.99 0.47
N ASP A 240 35.56 5.82 1.61
CA ASP A 240 36.92 5.26 1.67
C ASP A 240 36.99 3.86 1.04
N TYR A 241 35.96 3.04 1.27
CA TYR A 241 35.85 1.71 0.65
C TYR A 241 35.71 1.80 -0.86
N ARG A 242 34.73 2.56 -1.37
CA ARG A 242 34.44 2.68 -2.81
C ARG A 242 35.59 3.32 -3.57
N THR A 243 36.22 4.33 -2.97
CA THR A 243 37.40 4.98 -3.56
C THR A 243 38.58 4.02 -3.70
N ALA A 244 38.84 3.21 -2.67
CA ALA A 244 39.89 2.19 -2.72
C ALA A 244 39.55 1.06 -3.69
N LEU A 245 38.29 0.60 -3.70
CA LEU A 245 37.83 -0.42 -4.65
C LEU A 245 37.96 0.05 -6.10
N ALA A 246 37.54 1.28 -6.39
CA ALA A 246 37.65 1.89 -7.73
C ALA A 246 39.10 2.06 -8.22
N ALA A 247 40.05 2.19 -7.31
CA ALA A 247 41.47 2.33 -7.64
C ALA A 247 42.18 0.99 -7.85
N GLU A 248 41.73 -0.08 -7.21
CA GLU A 248 42.38 -1.38 -7.13
C GLU A 248 41.70 -2.48 -8.00
N LEU A 249 40.44 -2.28 -8.33
CA LEU A 249 39.66 -3.26 -9.09
C LEU A 249 40.08 -3.27 -10.55
N ASP A 250 40.21 -4.44 -11.12
CA ASP A 250 40.60 -4.64 -12.55
C ASP A 250 39.53 -4.01 -13.47
N ASP A 251 39.93 -3.20 -14.44
CA ASP A 251 39.08 -2.44 -15.36
C ASP A 251 38.04 -3.28 -16.14
N ARG A 252 38.29 -4.59 -16.26
CA ARG A 252 37.38 -5.53 -16.92
C ARG A 252 36.19 -5.95 -16.06
N VAL A 253 36.23 -5.66 -14.76
CA VAL A 253 35.20 -6.07 -13.78
C VAL A 253 34.06 -5.07 -13.77
N GLN A 254 32.83 -5.57 -13.73
CA GLN A 254 31.61 -4.79 -13.51
C GLN A 254 31.25 -4.77 -12.04
N VAL A 255 30.63 -3.70 -11.56
CA VAL A 255 30.17 -3.60 -10.16
C VAL A 255 28.65 -3.74 -10.12
N ALA A 256 28.17 -4.68 -9.30
CA ALA A 256 26.75 -4.84 -9.02
C ALA A 256 26.29 -3.85 -7.94
N TRP A 257 25.14 -3.22 -8.17
CA TRP A 257 24.61 -2.15 -7.36
C TRP A 257 23.08 -2.23 -7.30
N THR A 258 22.47 -1.97 -6.12
CA THR A 258 21.03 -2.14 -5.92
C THR A 258 20.24 -0.84 -5.93
N GLY A 259 20.88 0.31 -6.00
CA GLY A 259 20.26 1.63 -5.88
C GLY A 259 20.63 2.35 -4.59
N VAL A 260 20.02 3.50 -4.34
CA VAL A 260 20.16 4.22 -3.07
C VAL A 260 19.24 3.58 -2.04
N GLY A 261 19.79 2.56 -1.37
CA GLY A 261 19.10 1.64 -0.46
C GLY A 261 19.20 0.20 -0.92
N VAL A 262 19.01 -0.76 -0.02
CA VAL A 262 19.01 -2.20 -0.33
C VAL A 262 17.77 -2.56 -1.17
N VAL A 263 16.61 -2.00 -0.82
CA VAL A 263 15.34 -2.11 -1.56
C VAL A 263 14.84 -0.69 -1.83
N PRO A 264 15.32 -0.02 -2.89
CA PRO A 264 15.03 1.38 -3.13
C PRO A 264 13.60 1.59 -3.65
N LYS A 265 12.94 2.64 -3.19
CA LYS A 265 11.63 3.06 -3.71
C LYS A 265 11.75 3.52 -5.16
N LYS A 266 12.82 4.26 -5.47
CA LYS A 266 13.13 4.78 -6.82
C LYS A 266 14.59 4.55 -7.15
N ILE A 267 14.91 4.48 -8.43
CA ILE A 267 16.28 4.51 -8.96
C ILE A 267 16.28 5.52 -10.10
N THR A 268 17.00 6.62 -9.93
CA THR A 268 17.09 7.70 -10.91
C THR A 268 18.35 7.61 -11.75
N GLY A 269 18.34 8.28 -12.90
CA GLY A 269 19.53 8.43 -13.73
C GLY A 269 20.67 9.17 -13.04
N GLY A 270 20.34 10.13 -12.14
CA GLY A 270 21.32 10.84 -11.32
C GLY A 270 22.00 9.94 -10.30
N GLU A 271 21.24 9.13 -9.56
CA GLU A 271 21.77 8.15 -8.59
C GLU A 271 22.68 7.11 -9.29
N LEU A 272 22.27 6.61 -10.46
CA LEU A 272 23.10 5.71 -11.25
C LEU A 272 24.40 6.38 -11.69
N ALA A 273 24.36 7.64 -12.11
CA ALA A 273 25.55 8.40 -12.51
C ALA A 273 26.47 8.66 -11.32
N GLY A 274 25.94 8.97 -10.13
CA GLY A 274 26.68 9.15 -8.89
C GLY A 274 27.39 7.86 -8.47
N ALA A 275 26.69 6.72 -8.46
CA ALA A 275 27.27 5.42 -8.16
C ALA A 275 28.36 5.03 -9.18
N ARG A 276 28.13 5.29 -10.48
CA ARG A 276 29.11 5.04 -11.54
C ARG A 276 30.37 5.91 -11.38
N ALA A 277 30.22 7.15 -10.97
CA ALA A 277 31.33 8.04 -10.68
C ALA A 277 32.14 7.58 -9.45
N ALA A 278 31.48 7.07 -8.42
CA ALA A 278 32.10 6.56 -7.21
C ALA A 278 32.88 5.26 -7.45
N PHE A 279 32.29 4.29 -8.16
CA PHE A 279 32.93 3.01 -8.45
C PHE A 279 33.87 3.03 -9.66
N ARG A 280 33.71 3.97 -10.60
CA ARG A 280 34.48 4.08 -11.87
C ARG A 280 34.44 2.84 -12.78
N HIS A 281 33.46 1.98 -12.58
CA HIS A 281 33.22 0.75 -13.34
C HIS A 281 31.84 0.74 -13.97
N PRO A 282 31.60 -0.07 -15.03
CA PRO A 282 30.24 -0.30 -15.52
C PRO A 282 29.39 -0.97 -14.45
N LEU A 283 28.16 -0.48 -14.25
CA LEU A 283 27.26 -0.97 -13.20
C LEU A 283 26.30 -2.03 -13.73
N VAL A 284 26.18 -3.13 -12.99
CA VAL A 284 25.08 -4.09 -13.10
C VAL A 284 24.03 -3.67 -12.06
N THR A 285 22.90 -3.14 -12.49
CA THR A 285 21.81 -2.83 -11.60
C THR A 285 21.11 -4.13 -11.21
N MET A 286 21.23 -4.52 -9.94
CA MET A 286 20.53 -5.64 -9.31
C MET A 286 19.40 -5.08 -8.47
N ASP A 287 18.22 -5.00 -9.04
CA ASP A 287 17.06 -4.38 -8.39
C ASP A 287 16.38 -5.38 -7.48
N ASN A 288 16.32 -5.08 -6.18
CA ASN A 288 15.69 -5.93 -5.18
C ASN A 288 14.15 -5.79 -5.20
N TYR A 289 13.56 -5.99 -6.38
CA TYR A 289 12.12 -6.12 -6.61
C TYR A 289 11.85 -7.22 -7.65
N PRO A 290 10.93 -8.14 -7.42
CA PRO A 290 9.94 -8.20 -6.33
C PRO A 290 10.36 -9.03 -5.08
N VAL A 291 11.62 -9.23 -4.79
CA VAL A 291 12.06 -10.04 -3.64
C VAL A 291 11.27 -9.75 -2.37
N ASN A 292 10.88 -10.79 -1.63
CA ASN A 292 9.98 -10.69 -0.47
C ASN A 292 10.48 -11.39 0.79
N ASP A 293 11.74 -11.81 0.83
CA ASP A 293 12.33 -12.52 1.96
C ASP A 293 12.36 -11.71 3.27
N TYR A 294 12.36 -10.38 3.19
CA TYR A 294 12.23 -9.46 4.32
C TYR A 294 10.77 -9.22 4.78
N ALA A 295 9.78 -9.73 4.04
CA ALA A 295 8.35 -9.57 4.29
C ALA A 295 7.59 -10.85 3.87
N GLN A 296 7.92 -11.97 4.50
CA GLN A 296 7.42 -13.31 4.13
C GLN A 296 5.90 -13.49 4.27
N ASP A 297 5.24 -12.59 4.99
CA ASP A 297 3.77 -12.52 5.04
C ASP A 297 3.14 -12.00 3.75
N ARG A 298 3.95 -11.46 2.82
CA ARG A 298 3.49 -10.80 1.59
C ARG A 298 4.08 -11.42 0.33
N ILE A 299 3.32 -11.32 -0.76
CA ILE A 299 3.80 -11.41 -2.13
C ILE A 299 3.66 -10.04 -2.80
N PHE A 300 4.61 -9.65 -3.63
CA PHE A 300 4.62 -8.35 -4.30
C PHE A 300 4.27 -8.52 -5.78
N LEU A 301 3.01 -8.27 -6.12
CA LEU A 301 2.47 -8.49 -7.47
C LEU A 301 2.19 -7.18 -8.24
N GLY A 302 2.62 -6.04 -7.71
CA GLY A 302 2.48 -4.74 -8.37
C GLY A 302 3.41 -4.60 -9.58
N PRO A 303 3.17 -3.60 -10.45
CA PRO A 303 4.04 -3.33 -11.59
C PRO A 303 5.40 -2.78 -11.17
N TYR A 304 6.39 -2.98 -12.01
CA TYR A 304 7.73 -2.40 -11.88
C TYR A 304 7.66 -0.88 -12.14
N THR A 305 7.92 -0.06 -11.13
CA THR A 305 7.78 1.39 -11.19
C THR A 305 8.94 2.10 -10.49
N GLY A 306 9.03 3.43 -10.67
CA GLY A 306 10.00 4.25 -9.95
C GLY A 306 11.44 4.14 -10.47
N ARG A 307 11.65 3.67 -11.70
CA ARG A 307 12.96 3.59 -12.35
C ARG A 307 12.97 4.46 -13.60
N ASP A 308 13.94 5.36 -13.66
CA ASP A 308 14.11 6.22 -14.83
C ASP A 308 14.52 5.42 -16.07
N PRO A 309 14.08 5.79 -17.27
CA PRO A 309 14.57 5.18 -18.51
C PRO A 309 16.09 5.18 -18.66
N ALA A 310 16.78 6.17 -18.07
CA ALA A 310 18.24 6.25 -18.05
C ALA A 310 18.90 5.10 -17.27
N VAL A 311 18.22 4.49 -16.30
CA VAL A 311 18.72 3.33 -15.56
C VAL A 311 18.83 2.11 -16.48
N ALA A 312 17.81 1.86 -17.31
CA ALA A 312 17.82 0.78 -18.27
C ALA A 312 18.92 0.94 -19.32
N SER A 313 19.08 2.15 -19.88
CA SER A 313 20.07 2.42 -20.94
C SER A 313 21.51 2.63 -20.40
N GLY A 314 21.66 3.04 -19.15
CA GLY A 314 22.95 3.35 -18.52
C GLY A 314 23.60 2.18 -17.78
N SER A 315 22.86 1.11 -17.50
CA SER A 315 23.34 -0.09 -16.81
C SER A 315 23.99 -1.07 -17.80
N ALA A 316 25.09 -1.71 -17.41
CA ALA A 316 25.69 -2.82 -18.14
C ALA A 316 24.77 -4.05 -18.18
N ALA A 317 23.97 -4.23 -17.14
CA ALA A 317 22.86 -5.18 -17.05
C ALA A 317 21.81 -4.67 -16.07
N LEU A 318 20.55 -5.01 -16.31
CA LEU A 318 19.42 -4.80 -15.39
C LEU A 318 18.81 -6.14 -15.01
N LEU A 319 18.95 -6.51 -13.74
CA LEU A 319 18.48 -7.78 -13.18
C LEU A 319 17.50 -7.52 -12.04
N ALA A 320 16.27 -8.03 -12.15
CA ALA A 320 15.28 -7.97 -11.09
C ALA A 320 15.41 -9.19 -10.16
N ASN A 321 15.41 -9.01 -8.86
CA ASN A 321 15.51 -10.10 -7.88
C ASN A 321 14.12 -10.67 -7.59
N ALA A 322 13.92 -11.96 -7.82
CA ALA A 322 12.64 -12.66 -7.73
C ALA A 322 12.21 -12.92 -6.28
N MET A 323 10.91 -13.23 -6.09
CA MET A 323 10.38 -13.78 -4.84
C MET A 323 10.69 -15.28 -4.70
N GLU A 324 10.51 -15.81 -3.50
CA GLU A 324 10.50 -17.26 -3.23
C GLU A 324 9.44 -17.99 -4.08
N GLN A 325 8.35 -17.33 -4.46
CA GLN A 325 7.25 -17.84 -5.29
C GLN A 325 7.53 -17.62 -6.78
N PRO A 326 8.01 -18.64 -7.53
CA PRO A 326 8.47 -18.46 -8.90
C PRO A 326 7.38 -18.09 -9.90
N SER A 327 6.22 -18.75 -9.85
CA SER A 327 5.12 -18.46 -10.79
C SER A 327 4.48 -17.10 -10.51
N ALA A 328 4.32 -16.73 -9.23
CA ALA A 328 3.84 -15.41 -8.83
C ALA A 328 4.80 -14.29 -9.22
N SER A 329 6.11 -14.54 -9.15
CA SER A 329 7.15 -13.59 -9.58
C SER A 329 7.03 -13.18 -11.05
N ARG A 330 6.39 -13.99 -11.90
CA ARG A 330 6.25 -13.69 -13.33
C ARG A 330 5.46 -12.41 -13.60
N ILE A 331 4.51 -12.04 -12.75
CA ILE A 331 3.74 -10.79 -12.94
C ILE A 331 4.68 -9.57 -12.86
N PRO A 332 5.39 -9.29 -11.77
CA PRO A 332 6.32 -8.16 -11.72
C PRO A 332 7.54 -8.32 -12.65
N LEU A 333 8.07 -9.53 -12.84
CA LEU A 333 9.19 -9.78 -13.75
C LEU A 333 8.83 -9.56 -15.23
N PHE A 334 7.58 -9.80 -15.64
CA PHE A 334 7.10 -9.43 -16.97
C PHE A 334 7.17 -7.93 -17.17
N THR A 335 6.71 -7.16 -16.19
CA THR A 335 6.72 -5.70 -16.28
C THR A 335 8.14 -5.12 -16.22
N ALA A 336 9.06 -5.76 -15.46
CA ALA A 336 10.47 -5.41 -15.47
C ALA A 336 11.14 -5.72 -16.81
N ALA A 337 10.77 -6.83 -17.45
CA ALA A 337 11.25 -7.20 -18.80
C ALA A 337 10.78 -6.19 -19.86
N ASP A 338 9.52 -5.76 -19.80
CA ASP A 338 8.95 -4.76 -20.68
C ASP A 338 9.64 -3.40 -20.51
N PHE A 339 9.84 -2.95 -19.25
CA PHE A 339 10.64 -1.76 -18.96
C PHE A 339 12.07 -1.86 -19.55
N ALA A 340 12.76 -2.98 -19.35
CA ALA A 340 14.12 -3.16 -19.85
C ALA A 340 14.17 -3.23 -21.39
N TRP A 341 13.09 -3.69 -22.02
CA TRP A 341 12.97 -3.74 -23.48
C TRP A 341 12.70 -2.37 -24.09
N ASN A 342 11.69 -1.64 -23.58
CA ASN A 342 11.27 -0.34 -24.10
C ASN A 342 11.08 0.72 -22.99
N PRO A 343 12.16 1.16 -22.34
CA PRO A 343 12.07 2.02 -21.16
C PRO A 343 11.36 3.36 -21.39
N LYS A 344 11.40 3.89 -22.62
CA LYS A 344 10.76 5.17 -22.98
C LYS A 344 9.26 5.04 -23.27
N GLY A 345 8.82 3.89 -23.76
CA GLY A 345 7.41 3.62 -24.08
C GLY A 345 6.72 2.72 -23.05
N TYR A 346 7.37 2.41 -21.95
CA TYR A 346 6.82 1.57 -20.91
C TYR A 346 5.64 2.22 -20.20
N ASP A 347 4.51 1.51 -20.17
CA ASP A 347 3.32 1.86 -19.38
C ASP A 347 3.12 0.78 -18.30
N PRO A 348 3.38 1.11 -17.02
CA PRO A 348 3.27 0.13 -15.94
C PRO A 348 1.90 -0.53 -15.84
N ALA A 349 0.82 0.22 -16.04
CA ALA A 349 -0.54 -0.30 -15.91
C ALA A 349 -0.93 -1.23 -17.06
N ALA A 350 -0.57 -0.87 -18.29
CA ALA A 350 -0.80 -1.71 -19.47
C ALA A 350 0.03 -2.98 -19.42
N SER A 351 1.31 -2.86 -19.06
CA SER A 351 2.23 -4.00 -18.91
C SER A 351 1.77 -4.97 -17.82
N TRP A 352 1.30 -4.47 -16.68
CA TRP A 352 0.79 -5.27 -15.58
C TRP A 352 -0.46 -6.07 -15.97
N ARG A 353 -1.38 -5.47 -16.73
CA ARG A 353 -2.54 -6.20 -17.25
C ARG A 353 -2.13 -7.28 -18.24
N ALA A 354 -1.17 -6.98 -19.13
CA ALA A 354 -0.63 -7.96 -20.07
C ALA A 354 0.06 -9.14 -19.36
N ALA A 355 0.78 -8.87 -18.25
CA ALA A 355 1.38 -9.91 -17.41
C ALA A 355 0.33 -10.87 -16.81
N ILE A 356 -0.79 -10.31 -16.34
CA ILE A 356 -1.90 -11.09 -15.80
C ILE A 356 -2.58 -11.91 -16.90
N ASP A 357 -2.79 -11.31 -18.08
CA ASP A 357 -3.35 -12.01 -19.25
C ASP A 357 -2.46 -13.16 -19.71
N ASP A 358 -1.14 -12.97 -19.74
CA ASP A 358 -0.16 -14.01 -20.06
C ASP A 358 -0.22 -15.17 -19.07
N LEU A 359 -0.25 -14.87 -17.77
CA LEU A 359 -0.30 -15.89 -16.72
C LEU A 359 -1.66 -16.62 -16.67
N ALA A 360 -2.75 -15.94 -17.01
CA ALA A 360 -4.10 -16.53 -17.09
C ALA A 360 -4.26 -17.51 -18.26
N GLY A 361 -3.40 -17.45 -19.28
CA GLY A 361 -3.40 -18.38 -20.41
C GLY A 361 -4.69 -18.38 -21.24
N GLY A 362 -5.45 -17.27 -21.26
CA GLY A 362 -6.72 -17.12 -21.97
C GLY A 362 -7.96 -17.55 -21.17
N ASP A 363 -7.83 -18.02 -19.93
CA ASP A 363 -8.96 -18.31 -19.03
C ASP A 363 -9.45 -17.02 -18.36
N ALA A 364 -10.66 -16.58 -18.69
CA ALA A 364 -11.27 -15.37 -18.15
C ALA A 364 -11.51 -15.45 -16.62
N ALA A 365 -11.85 -16.60 -16.09
CA ALA A 365 -12.10 -16.77 -14.65
C ALA A 365 -10.79 -16.73 -13.86
N ALA A 366 -9.73 -17.34 -14.38
CA ALA A 366 -8.39 -17.24 -13.82
C ALA A 366 -7.85 -15.79 -13.89
N ARG A 367 -8.08 -15.09 -15.01
CA ARG A 367 -7.73 -13.69 -15.17
C ARG A 367 -8.36 -12.80 -14.11
N ASP A 368 -9.68 -12.93 -13.88
CA ASP A 368 -10.38 -12.14 -12.86
C ASP A 368 -9.82 -12.42 -11.46
N ALA A 369 -9.53 -13.68 -11.14
CA ALA A 369 -8.96 -14.10 -9.88
C ALA A 369 -7.52 -13.58 -9.69
N LEU A 370 -6.70 -13.59 -10.74
CA LEU A 370 -5.35 -13.03 -10.73
C LEU A 370 -5.39 -11.51 -10.56
N LEU A 371 -6.31 -10.81 -11.24
CA LEU A 371 -6.51 -9.37 -11.05
C LEU A 371 -6.87 -9.05 -9.59
N ALA A 372 -7.76 -9.85 -8.98
CA ALA A 372 -8.11 -9.67 -7.58
C ALA A 372 -6.92 -9.96 -6.64
N LEU A 373 -6.18 -11.07 -6.86
CA LEU A 373 -5.01 -11.40 -6.06
C LEU A 373 -3.91 -10.35 -6.21
N ALA A 374 -3.55 -10.01 -7.44
CA ALA A 374 -2.47 -9.07 -7.72
C ALA A 374 -2.84 -7.64 -7.29
N GLY A 375 -4.10 -7.22 -7.43
CA GLY A 375 -4.56 -5.93 -6.96
C GLY A 375 -4.55 -5.80 -5.43
N ASN A 376 -4.81 -6.89 -4.68
CA ASN A 376 -4.73 -6.93 -3.23
C ASN A 376 -3.33 -7.35 -2.69
N SER A 377 -2.34 -7.40 -3.57
CA SER A 377 -0.94 -7.68 -3.26
C SER A 377 -0.01 -6.76 -4.07
N ALA A 378 -0.51 -5.61 -4.52
CA ALA A 378 0.24 -4.65 -5.34
C ALA A 378 1.18 -3.77 -4.52
N GLY A 379 0.78 -3.46 -3.28
CA GLY A 379 1.52 -2.55 -2.41
C GLY A 379 2.88 -3.10 -2.01
N SER A 380 3.92 -2.33 -2.31
CA SER A 380 5.32 -2.62 -2.00
C SER A 380 6.07 -1.31 -1.73
N VAL A 381 7.38 -1.38 -1.51
CA VAL A 381 8.22 -0.17 -1.41
C VAL A 381 8.18 0.69 -2.67
N LEU A 382 7.82 0.14 -3.83
CA LEU A 382 7.70 0.91 -5.09
C LEU A 382 6.50 1.87 -5.08
N GLY A 383 5.61 1.77 -4.09
CA GLY A 383 4.52 2.72 -3.87
C GLY A 383 3.27 2.47 -4.74
N ALA A 384 3.11 1.29 -5.33
CA ALA A 384 1.84 0.92 -5.97
C ALA A 384 0.71 0.88 -4.93
N GLU A 385 -0.47 1.39 -5.29
CA GLU A 385 -1.63 1.43 -4.40
C GLU A 385 -2.22 0.04 -4.22
N GLU A 386 -2.35 -0.38 -2.95
CA GLU A 386 -3.00 -1.63 -2.57
C GLU A 386 -4.51 -1.55 -2.83
N SER A 387 -5.07 -2.55 -3.47
CA SER A 387 -6.52 -2.68 -3.71
C SER A 387 -7.15 -1.48 -4.44
N ALA A 388 -6.40 -0.74 -5.25
CA ALA A 388 -6.86 0.49 -5.92
C ALA A 388 -8.17 0.29 -6.70
N TYR A 389 -8.41 -0.88 -7.28
CA TYR A 389 -9.63 -1.20 -8.03
C TYR A 389 -10.90 -1.26 -7.16
N LEU A 390 -10.76 -1.46 -5.83
CA LEU A 390 -11.89 -1.47 -4.89
C LEU A 390 -12.30 -0.08 -4.44
N GLN A 391 -11.40 0.91 -4.50
CA GLN A 391 -11.67 2.25 -3.98
C GLN A 391 -12.91 2.91 -4.59
N PRO A 392 -13.10 2.93 -5.94
CA PRO A 392 -14.31 3.48 -6.55
C PRO A 392 -15.59 2.75 -6.11
N LEU A 393 -15.51 1.43 -5.87
CA LEU A 393 -16.65 0.62 -5.39
C LEU A 393 -16.97 0.96 -3.93
N PHE A 394 -15.97 1.13 -3.08
CA PHE A 394 -16.17 1.59 -1.70
C PHE A 394 -16.80 2.98 -1.65
N ASP A 395 -16.30 3.91 -2.43
CA ASP A 395 -16.83 5.27 -2.50
C ASP A 395 -18.28 5.29 -2.99
N ALA A 396 -18.59 4.53 -4.05
CA ALA A 396 -19.95 4.38 -4.54
C ALA A 396 -20.88 3.76 -3.47
N PHE A 397 -20.43 2.71 -2.79
CA PHE A 397 -21.21 2.04 -1.74
C PHE A 397 -21.49 2.96 -0.54
N TRP A 398 -20.48 3.69 -0.05
CA TRP A 398 -20.65 4.56 1.11
C TRP A 398 -21.42 5.84 0.80
N SER A 399 -21.22 6.45 -0.37
CA SER A 399 -21.90 7.69 -0.76
C SER A 399 -23.38 7.50 -1.10
N THR A 400 -23.79 6.29 -1.48
CA THR A 400 -25.18 6.02 -1.89
C THR A 400 -26.04 5.43 -0.77
N ARG A 401 -25.53 5.26 0.45
CA ARG A 401 -26.25 4.59 1.57
C ARG A 401 -27.64 5.15 1.86
N ALA A 402 -27.83 6.45 1.69
CA ALA A 402 -29.13 7.12 1.93
C ALA A 402 -30.12 7.05 0.75
N ASP A 403 -29.64 6.70 -0.46
CA ASP A 403 -30.46 6.64 -1.68
C ASP A 403 -30.73 5.17 -2.05
N ALA A 404 -31.97 4.71 -1.80
CA ALA A 404 -32.33 3.30 -2.01
C ALA A 404 -32.13 2.84 -3.46
N SER A 405 -32.35 3.69 -4.46
CA SER A 405 -32.24 3.31 -5.88
C SER A 405 -30.78 3.11 -6.34
N ARG A 406 -29.87 3.86 -5.75
CA ARG A 406 -28.43 3.82 -6.07
C ARG A 406 -27.66 2.86 -5.17
N ARG A 407 -28.10 2.75 -3.89
CA ARG A 407 -27.52 1.89 -2.88
C ARG A 407 -27.47 0.43 -3.30
N ASP A 408 -28.55 -0.14 -3.82
CA ASP A 408 -28.64 -1.54 -4.16
C ASP A 408 -27.72 -1.89 -5.33
N ARG A 409 -27.65 -1.02 -6.35
CA ARG A 409 -26.70 -1.17 -7.47
C ARG A 409 -25.24 -1.09 -7.01
N ALA A 410 -24.90 -0.16 -6.12
CA ALA A 410 -23.56 -0.04 -5.57
C ALA A 410 -23.20 -1.26 -4.70
N ALA A 411 -24.16 -1.78 -3.92
CA ALA A 411 -24.00 -3.01 -3.15
C ALA A 411 -23.74 -4.22 -4.05
N ASP A 412 -24.48 -4.35 -5.15
CA ASP A 412 -24.29 -5.46 -6.11
C ASP A 412 -22.93 -5.41 -6.79
N GLY A 413 -22.49 -4.23 -7.20
CA GLY A 413 -21.13 -4.05 -7.78
C GLY A 413 -20.02 -4.44 -6.80
N LEU A 414 -20.12 -3.99 -5.55
CA LEU A 414 -19.15 -4.33 -4.52
C LEU A 414 -19.20 -5.82 -4.13
N ARG A 415 -20.40 -6.40 -4.00
CA ARG A 415 -20.59 -7.83 -3.75
C ARG A 415 -19.98 -8.68 -4.87
N ALA A 416 -20.12 -8.27 -6.13
CA ALA A 416 -19.51 -8.97 -7.27
C ALA A 416 -17.98 -9.00 -7.17
N ALA A 417 -17.34 -7.88 -6.80
CA ALA A 417 -15.89 -7.82 -6.57
C ALA A 417 -15.45 -8.76 -5.43
N PHE A 418 -16.14 -8.73 -4.29
CA PHE A 418 -15.87 -9.66 -3.18
C PHE A 418 -16.12 -11.12 -3.54
N SER A 419 -17.10 -11.41 -4.39
CA SER A 419 -17.38 -12.77 -4.88
C SER A 419 -16.22 -13.32 -5.72
N VAL A 420 -15.58 -12.50 -6.56
CA VAL A 420 -14.36 -12.87 -7.28
C VAL A 420 -13.25 -13.23 -6.29
N MET A 421 -13.01 -12.39 -5.26
CA MET A 421 -12.02 -12.67 -4.22
C MET A 421 -12.30 -13.97 -3.49
N ARG A 422 -13.56 -14.22 -3.09
CA ARG A 422 -13.97 -15.46 -2.42
C ARG A 422 -13.75 -16.70 -3.28
N GLN A 423 -13.93 -16.59 -4.58
CA GLN A 423 -13.81 -17.70 -5.54
C GLN A 423 -12.37 -17.86 -6.06
N ALA A 424 -11.44 -16.98 -5.71
CA ALA A 424 -10.08 -16.99 -6.26
C ALA A 424 -9.33 -18.32 -6.08
N PRO A 425 -9.37 -19.01 -4.91
CA PRO A 425 -8.72 -20.32 -4.78
C PRO A 425 -9.24 -21.36 -5.76
N GLU A 426 -10.55 -21.35 -6.06
CA GLU A 426 -11.16 -22.31 -6.99
C GLU A 426 -10.88 -21.95 -8.45
N ARG A 427 -10.98 -20.66 -8.79
CA ARG A 427 -10.75 -20.15 -10.16
C ARG A 427 -9.29 -20.32 -10.61
N LEU A 428 -8.35 -20.40 -9.68
CA LEU A 428 -6.93 -20.59 -9.97
C LEU A 428 -6.49 -22.05 -10.01
N LYS A 429 -7.39 -23.02 -9.78
CA LYS A 429 -7.09 -24.47 -9.87
C LYS A 429 -6.90 -24.98 -11.28
N THR A 430 -7.39 -24.27 -12.27
CA THR A 430 -7.34 -24.66 -13.70
C THR A 430 -6.35 -23.75 -14.44
N PRO A 431 -5.08 -23.93 -14.34
CA PRO A 431 -4.18 -23.01 -14.97
C PRO A 431 -3.39 -23.63 -16.09
N ALA A 432 -3.00 -22.81 -17.01
CA ALA A 432 -2.02 -23.14 -18.01
C ALA A 432 -0.67 -23.62 -17.42
N GLU A 433 -0.41 -23.40 -16.12
CA GLU A 433 0.86 -23.77 -15.45
C GLU A 433 0.66 -24.18 -13.97
N GLY A 434 -0.02 -25.25 -13.71
CA GLY A 434 -0.33 -26.06 -12.50
C GLY A 434 0.28 -25.83 -11.11
N ARG A 435 1.29 -24.95 -10.95
CA ARG A 435 2.00 -24.73 -9.68
C ARG A 435 1.63 -23.44 -8.97
N LEU A 436 1.11 -22.44 -9.67
CA LEU A 436 0.77 -21.14 -9.07
C LEU A 436 -0.16 -21.30 -7.86
N THR A 437 -1.14 -22.17 -7.95
CA THR A 437 -2.13 -22.40 -6.88
C THR A 437 -1.49 -22.82 -5.57
N ASP A 438 -0.50 -23.72 -5.62
CA ASP A 438 0.18 -24.21 -4.40
C ASP A 438 1.11 -23.14 -3.81
N GLU A 439 1.82 -22.40 -4.66
CA GLU A 439 2.73 -21.32 -4.25
C GLU A 439 2.01 -20.20 -3.51
N VAL A 440 0.84 -19.78 -4.00
CA VAL A 440 0.10 -18.62 -3.48
C VAL A 440 -1.09 -19.01 -2.60
N ARG A 441 -1.22 -20.27 -2.22
CA ARG A 441 -2.35 -20.78 -1.43
C ARG A 441 -2.63 -19.96 -0.17
N PRO A 442 -1.64 -19.62 0.67
CA PRO A 442 -1.90 -18.83 1.88
C PRO A 442 -2.56 -17.48 1.60
N TRP A 443 -2.13 -16.80 0.54
CA TRP A 443 -2.67 -15.48 0.15
C TRP A 443 -4.02 -15.60 -0.55
N THR A 444 -4.24 -16.62 -1.38
CA THR A 444 -5.55 -16.84 -2.02
C THR A 444 -6.62 -17.27 -1.03
N GLU A 445 -6.28 -18.10 -0.04
CA GLU A 445 -7.19 -18.44 1.06
C GLU A 445 -7.52 -17.21 1.92
N GLN A 446 -6.52 -16.38 2.23
CA GLN A 446 -6.75 -15.13 2.96
C GLN A 446 -7.61 -14.16 2.15
N LEU A 447 -7.36 -14.03 0.85
CA LEU A 447 -8.17 -13.24 -0.07
C LEU A 447 -9.62 -13.74 -0.09
N ALA A 448 -9.83 -15.05 -0.10
CA ALA A 448 -11.16 -15.68 -0.06
C ALA A 448 -11.88 -15.39 1.27
N ARG A 449 -11.19 -15.41 2.40
CA ARG A 449 -11.77 -15.00 3.70
C ARG A 449 -12.22 -13.54 3.66
N TYR A 450 -11.40 -12.63 3.16
CA TYR A 450 -11.80 -11.23 2.97
C TYR A 450 -12.97 -11.08 1.98
N GLY A 451 -12.98 -11.82 0.87
CA GLY A 451 -14.09 -11.86 -0.06
C GLY A 451 -15.39 -12.27 0.62
N ARG A 452 -15.35 -13.36 1.41
CA ARG A 452 -16.51 -13.82 2.19
C ARG A 452 -16.95 -12.82 3.24
N ALA A 453 -15.99 -12.23 3.98
CA ALA A 453 -16.29 -11.21 4.99
C ALA A 453 -16.87 -9.94 4.36
N GLY A 454 -16.37 -9.53 3.19
CA GLY A 454 -16.87 -8.39 2.44
C GLY A 454 -18.29 -8.60 1.93
N GLU A 455 -18.62 -9.77 1.35
CA GLU A 455 -19.99 -10.13 0.98
C GLU A 455 -20.92 -10.02 2.20
N LEU A 456 -20.55 -10.65 3.32
CA LEU A 456 -21.34 -10.61 4.55
C LEU A 456 -21.48 -9.19 5.09
N ALA A 457 -20.44 -8.36 5.04
CA ALA A 457 -20.51 -6.98 5.49
C ALA A 457 -21.47 -6.14 4.63
N VAL A 458 -21.46 -6.34 3.30
CA VAL A 458 -22.44 -5.70 2.40
C VAL A 458 -23.84 -6.15 2.73
N ASP A 459 -24.06 -7.47 2.86
CA ASP A 459 -25.38 -8.05 3.17
C ASP A 459 -25.91 -7.60 4.54
N LEU A 460 -25.05 -7.52 5.55
CA LEU A 460 -25.37 -7.00 6.88
C LEU A 460 -25.94 -5.59 6.78
N LEU A 461 -25.23 -4.71 6.09
CA LEU A 461 -25.65 -3.31 5.96
C LEU A 461 -26.89 -3.16 5.06
N GLN A 462 -27.12 -4.03 4.08
CA GLN A 462 -28.35 -4.06 3.28
C GLN A 462 -29.55 -4.54 4.12
N ALA A 463 -29.39 -5.59 4.93
CA ALA A 463 -30.44 -6.06 5.85
C ALA A 463 -30.83 -4.96 6.86
N GLN A 464 -29.85 -4.25 7.42
CA GLN A 464 -30.10 -3.11 8.30
C GLN A 464 -30.83 -1.96 7.59
N ALA A 465 -30.47 -1.65 6.34
CA ALA A 465 -31.15 -0.64 5.55
C ALA A 465 -32.61 -1.02 5.21
N ALA A 466 -32.88 -2.32 5.08
CA ALA A 466 -34.23 -2.86 4.91
C ALA A 466 -35.00 -2.95 6.25
N GLY A 467 -34.39 -2.68 7.41
CA GLY A 467 -34.99 -2.85 8.73
C GLY A 467 -35.10 -4.29 9.22
N ASP A 468 -34.49 -5.25 8.51
CA ASP A 468 -34.49 -6.68 8.88
C ASP A 468 -33.40 -6.97 9.92
N GLY A 469 -33.73 -6.74 11.20
CA GLY A 469 -32.84 -6.97 12.33
C GLY A 469 -32.48 -8.44 12.51
N ALA A 470 -33.39 -9.38 12.18
CA ALA A 470 -33.15 -10.82 12.30
C ALA A 470 -32.09 -11.29 11.29
N ALA A 471 -32.22 -10.88 10.03
CA ALA A 471 -31.22 -11.17 9.02
C ALA A 471 -29.88 -10.49 9.34
N ALA A 472 -29.90 -9.21 9.73
CA ALA A 472 -28.69 -8.47 10.10
C ALA A 472 -27.94 -9.13 11.25
N TRP A 473 -28.63 -9.57 12.30
CA TRP A 473 -28.01 -10.23 13.46
C TRP A 473 -27.39 -11.59 13.08
N ARG A 474 -28.12 -12.40 12.32
CA ARG A 474 -27.59 -13.69 11.83
C ARG A 474 -26.32 -13.51 11.00
N ILE A 475 -26.28 -12.51 10.11
CA ILE A 475 -25.11 -12.20 9.30
C ILE A 475 -23.95 -11.71 10.18
N GLN A 476 -24.22 -10.88 11.16
CA GLN A 476 -23.19 -10.40 12.09
C GLN A 476 -22.55 -11.54 12.85
N LEU A 477 -23.35 -12.51 13.36
CA LEU A 477 -22.83 -13.71 14.03
C LEU A 477 -21.96 -14.58 13.12
N ALA A 478 -22.28 -14.63 11.82
CA ALA A 478 -21.46 -15.35 10.83
C ALA A 478 -20.16 -14.62 10.47
N LEU A 479 -20.14 -13.29 10.56
CA LEU A 479 -18.99 -12.46 10.24
C LEU A 479 -17.92 -12.48 11.36
N GLU A 480 -18.34 -12.56 12.62
CA GLU A 480 -17.44 -12.48 13.79
C GLU A 480 -16.31 -13.54 13.75
N PRO A 481 -16.58 -14.87 13.66
CA PRO A 481 -15.54 -15.88 13.64
C PRO A 481 -14.63 -15.74 12.41
N LEU A 482 -15.18 -15.35 11.26
CA LEU A 482 -14.41 -15.13 10.04
C LEU A 482 -13.41 -13.99 10.19
N ARG A 483 -13.76 -12.94 10.92
CA ARG A 483 -12.83 -11.84 11.23
C ARG A 483 -11.69 -12.30 12.16
N GLU A 484 -11.96 -13.24 13.09
CA GLU A 484 -10.90 -13.84 13.90
C GLU A 484 -9.96 -14.72 13.04
N GLU A 485 -10.50 -15.51 12.11
CA GLU A 485 -9.70 -16.29 11.16
C GLU A 485 -8.81 -15.39 10.31
N ILE A 486 -9.34 -14.26 9.83
CA ILE A 486 -8.58 -13.26 9.06
C ILE A 486 -7.38 -12.74 9.88
N ARG A 487 -7.61 -12.36 11.14
CA ARG A 487 -6.54 -11.83 12.03
C ARG A 487 -5.51 -12.89 12.41
N ALA A 488 -5.91 -14.16 12.51
CA ALA A 488 -5.02 -15.27 12.83
C ALA A 488 -4.12 -15.70 11.65
N SER A 489 -4.42 -15.26 10.45
CA SER A 489 -3.65 -15.60 9.25
C SER A 489 -2.27 -14.94 9.27
N ARG A 490 -1.26 -15.69 8.81
CA ARG A 490 0.09 -15.14 8.57
C ARG A 490 0.20 -14.43 7.22
N ALA A 491 -0.65 -14.76 6.26
CA ALA A 491 -0.64 -14.12 4.94
C ALA A 491 -1.39 -12.79 4.98
N THR A 492 -0.79 -11.76 4.41
CA THR A 492 -1.33 -10.41 4.34
C THR A 492 -1.73 -10.06 2.90
N VAL A 493 -3.00 -9.66 2.70
CA VAL A 493 -3.54 -9.14 1.44
C VAL A 493 -4.41 -7.90 1.73
N GLY A 494 -4.49 -6.97 0.80
CA GLY A 494 -5.31 -5.76 0.94
C GLY A 494 -4.93 -4.89 2.13
N LYS A 495 -3.62 -4.82 2.45
CA LYS A 495 -3.06 -4.12 3.62
C LYS A 495 -3.50 -2.66 3.65
N GLY A 496 -4.11 -2.25 4.77
CA GLY A 496 -4.56 -0.87 4.96
C GLY A 496 -5.85 -0.50 4.20
N VAL A 497 -6.49 -1.45 3.49
CA VAL A 497 -7.70 -1.22 2.68
C VAL A 497 -8.86 -2.11 3.12
N LEU A 498 -8.66 -3.42 3.20
CA LEU A 498 -9.76 -4.37 3.49
C LEU A 498 -10.20 -4.33 4.96
N ASP A 499 -9.26 -4.30 5.91
CA ASP A 499 -9.61 -4.18 7.33
C ASP A 499 -10.35 -2.88 7.66
N PRO A 500 -9.92 -1.68 7.21
CA PRO A 500 -10.69 -0.46 7.39
C PRO A 500 -12.11 -0.51 6.85
N PHE A 501 -12.35 -1.20 5.71
CA PHE A 501 -13.70 -1.40 5.19
C PHE A 501 -14.55 -2.24 6.15
N LEU A 502 -14.04 -3.39 6.61
CA LEU A 502 -14.73 -4.29 7.55
C LEU A 502 -14.96 -3.62 8.92
N ASP A 503 -14.00 -2.87 9.41
CA ASP A 503 -14.11 -2.11 10.68
C ASP A 503 -15.17 -1.02 10.58
N LYS A 504 -15.19 -0.30 9.45
CA LYS A 504 -16.24 0.71 9.19
C LYS A 504 -17.62 0.08 9.13
N ALA A 505 -17.77 -1.07 8.46
CA ALA A 505 -19.02 -1.81 8.40
C ALA A 505 -19.47 -2.29 9.79
N ALA A 506 -18.57 -2.85 10.58
CA ALA A 506 -18.84 -3.28 11.96
C ALA A 506 -19.25 -2.10 12.86
N LYS A 507 -18.59 -0.95 12.72
CA LYS A 507 -18.93 0.28 13.46
C LYS A 507 -20.34 0.79 13.10
N VAL A 508 -20.69 0.78 11.82
CA VAL A 508 -22.05 1.14 11.38
C VAL A 508 -23.07 0.15 11.91
N ALA A 509 -22.77 -1.14 11.91
CA ALA A 509 -23.64 -2.19 12.42
C ALA A 509 -23.86 -2.06 13.95
N ALA A 510 -22.82 -1.76 14.71
CA ALA A 510 -22.90 -1.51 16.14
C ALA A 510 -23.74 -0.29 16.46
N GLY A 511 -23.63 0.81 15.70
CA GLY A 511 -24.48 1.98 15.83
C GLY A 511 -25.95 1.67 15.58
N TRP A 512 -26.25 0.85 14.57
CA TRP A 512 -27.60 0.43 14.24
C TRP A 512 -28.26 -0.41 15.37
N ASN A 513 -27.49 -1.32 15.99
CA ASN A 513 -27.92 -2.11 17.15
C ASN A 513 -27.88 -1.31 18.47
N GLY A 514 -27.12 -0.20 18.51
CA GLY A 514 -26.88 0.59 19.70
C GLY A 514 -25.79 0.03 20.64
N THR A 515 -25.07 -1.01 20.21
CA THR A 515 -24.01 -1.66 21.02
C THR A 515 -22.72 -0.83 21.13
N ASP A 516 -22.60 0.25 20.37
CA ASP A 516 -21.53 1.24 20.47
C ASP A 516 -21.68 2.23 21.62
N ARG A 517 -22.76 2.09 22.45
CA ARG A 517 -23.07 2.98 23.54
C ARG A 517 -22.86 2.31 24.91
N ALA A 518 -22.42 3.09 25.88
CA ALA A 518 -22.45 2.67 27.27
C ALA A 518 -23.93 2.69 27.76
N SER A 519 -24.50 1.52 28.04
CA SER A 519 -25.90 1.37 28.39
C SER A 519 -26.13 1.30 29.91
N GLY A 520 -25.08 1.14 30.72
CA GLY A 520 -25.15 0.93 32.17
C GLY A 520 -24.31 -0.28 32.61
N ARG A 521 -24.37 -0.64 33.91
CA ARG A 521 -23.61 -1.75 34.45
C ARG A 521 -24.31 -3.09 34.22
N VAL A 522 -23.59 -4.00 33.54
CA VAL A 522 -24.09 -5.36 33.26
C VAL A 522 -23.93 -6.24 34.50
N VAL A 523 -25.01 -6.93 34.88
CA VAL A 523 -25.04 -7.96 35.89
C VAL A 523 -25.64 -9.23 35.29
N LYS A 524 -24.96 -10.35 35.41
CA LYS A 524 -25.40 -11.64 34.88
C LYS A 524 -25.55 -12.63 36.02
N ASP A 525 -26.62 -13.40 36.01
CA ASP A 525 -26.81 -14.56 36.88
C ASP A 525 -27.28 -15.78 36.07
N ALA A 526 -27.61 -16.90 36.73
CA ALA A 526 -27.99 -18.13 36.05
C ALA A 526 -29.33 -18.02 35.26
N ARG A 527 -30.10 -16.98 35.44
CA ARG A 527 -31.44 -16.79 34.83
C ARG A 527 -31.64 -15.46 34.15
N SER A 528 -30.75 -14.50 34.36
CA SER A 528 -30.96 -13.16 33.86
C SER A 528 -29.68 -12.49 33.33
N TYR A 529 -29.88 -11.64 32.36
CA TYR A 529 -28.93 -10.64 31.90
C TYR A 529 -29.53 -9.27 32.16
N THR A 530 -28.99 -8.51 33.11
CA THR A 530 -29.50 -7.24 33.56
C THR A 530 -28.53 -6.11 33.25
N VAL A 531 -29.05 -5.00 32.72
CA VAL A 531 -28.34 -3.72 32.59
C VAL A 531 -28.94 -2.76 33.60
N ARG A 532 -28.15 -2.36 34.61
CA ARG A 532 -28.52 -1.37 35.64
C ARG A 532 -28.08 0.02 35.17
N LEU A 533 -29.02 0.98 35.27
CA LEU A 533 -28.76 2.37 34.93
C LEU A 533 -28.29 3.13 36.18
N ASP A 534 -27.49 4.16 36.01
CA ASP A 534 -26.97 4.99 37.10
C ASP A 534 -28.09 5.77 37.83
N ALA A 535 -29.17 6.06 37.13
CA ALA A 535 -30.37 6.69 37.65
C ALA A 535 -31.59 6.27 36.81
N PRO A 536 -32.84 6.38 37.36
CA PRO A 536 -34.04 6.11 36.62
C PRO A 536 -34.22 7.06 35.44
N ARG A 537 -34.34 6.51 34.21
CA ARG A 537 -34.44 7.25 32.94
C ARG A 537 -35.67 6.78 32.14
N PRO A 538 -36.29 7.65 31.31
CA PRO A 538 -37.34 7.24 30.37
C PRO A 538 -36.76 6.36 29.27
N VAL A 539 -37.16 5.08 29.22
CA VAL A 539 -36.78 4.11 28.19
C VAL A 539 -37.86 4.07 27.12
N GLU A 540 -37.51 4.35 25.87
CA GLU A 540 -38.42 4.31 24.72
C GLU A 540 -38.52 2.93 24.09
N ALA A 541 -37.41 2.22 24.01
CA ALA A 541 -37.31 0.87 23.49
C ALA A 541 -36.11 0.13 24.08
N VAL A 542 -36.12 -1.18 23.94
CA VAL A 542 -35.00 -2.05 24.30
C VAL A 542 -34.68 -2.95 23.11
N THR A 543 -33.40 -2.99 22.69
CA THR A 543 -32.88 -3.97 21.73
C THR A 543 -32.14 -5.07 22.48
N ALA A 544 -32.55 -6.32 22.31
CA ALA A 544 -31.91 -7.51 22.88
C ALA A 544 -31.26 -8.33 21.76
N LEU A 545 -29.99 -8.67 21.93
CA LEU A 545 -29.21 -9.50 21.03
C LEU A 545 -28.78 -10.76 21.77
N ALA A 546 -29.19 -11.93 21.25
CA ALA A 546 -28.90 -13.23 21.84
C ALA A 546 -28.48 -14.24 20.77
N GLU A 547 -27.91 -15.37 21.17
CA GLU A 547 -27.70 -16.50 20.27
C GLU A 547 -29.06 -17.04 19.80
N PRO A 548 -29.25 -17.24 18.48
CA PRO A 548 -30.51 -17.76 17.94
C PRO A 548 -30.83 -19.15 18.50
N GLY A 549 -32.13 -19.40 18.81
CA GLY A 549 -32.57 -20.69 19.26
C GLY A 549 -34.00 -20.70 19.81
N HIS A 550 -34.63 -21.87 19.83
CA HIS A 550 -36.00 -22.01 20.29
C HIS A 550 -36.23 -21.67 21.79
N ALA A 551 -35.17 -21.89 22.60
CA ALA A 551 -35.22 -21.55 24.03
C ALA A 551 -35.43 -20.04 24.31
N LEU A 552 -35.21 -19.16 23.32
CA LEU A 552 -35.44 -17.74 23.44
C LEU A 552 -36.94 -17.37 23.55
N ALA A 553 -37.85 -18.19 23.00
CA ALA A 553 -39.27 -17.89 22.95
C ALA A 553 -39.91 -17.77 24.37
N ASP A 554 -39.30 -18.43 25.36
CA ASP A 554 -39.72 -18.37 26.75
C ASP A 554 -39.11 -17.22 27.56
N ALA A 555 -38.11 -16.54 27.01
CA ALA A 555 -37.43 -15.45 27.66
C ALA A 555 -38.19 -14.14 27.49
N VAL A 556 -38.20 -13.31 28.52
CA VAL A 556 -38.93 -12.04 28.56
C VAL A 556 -37.94 -10.88 28.76
N VAL A 557 -38.16 -9.80 28.00
CA VAL A 557 -37.51 -8.49 28.22
C VAL A 557 -38.36 -7.72 29.23
N GLU A 558 -37.76 -7.22 30.28
CA GLU A 558 -38.43 -6.47 31.34
C GLU A 558 -37.70 -5.18 31.68
N ALA A 559 -38.43 -4.17 32.16
CA ALA A 559 -37.92 -2.94 32.76
C ALA A 559 -38.26 -2.88 34.26
N HIS A 560 -37.29 -2.50 35.09
CA HIS A 560 -37.52 -2.28 36.50
C HIS A 560 -37.97 -0.83 36.73
N VAL A 561 -39.20 -0.68 37.25
CA VAL A 561 -39.79 0.62 37.60
C VAL A 561 -39.65 0.81 39.11
N PRO A 562 -38.95 1.86 39.57
CA PRO A 562 -38.81 2.12 41.00
C PRO A 562 -40.15 2.21 41.70
N GLY A 563 -40.35 1.41 42.75
CA GLY A 563 -41.60 1.32 43.51
C GLY A 563 -42.65 0.36 42.92
N GLU A 564 -42.56 -0.06 41.68
CA GLU A 564 -43.52 -0.98 41.05
C GLU A 564 -42.90 -2.37 40.76
N GLY A 565 -41.57 -2.44 40.63
CA GLY A 565 -40.86 -3.69 40.33
C GLY A 565 -40.67 -3.96 38.83
N TRP A 566 -40.57 -5.22 38.45
CA TRP A 566 -40.29 -5.63 37.04
C TRP A 566 -41.56 -5.65 36.20
N ARG A 567 -41.53 -4.89 35.09
CA ARG A 567 -42.63 -4.76 34.13
C ARG A 567 -42.21 -5.41 32.80
N PRO A 568 -42.98 -6.39 32.29
CA PRO A 568 -42.68 -7.03 31.02
C PRO A 568 -42.88 -6.06 29.86
N LEU A 569 -41.89 -6.08 28.92
CA LEU A 569 -41.92 -5.28 27.68
C LEU A 569 -42.21 -6.15 26.43
N GLY A 570 -41.81 -7.43 26.47
CA GLY A 570 -42.05 -8.35 25.38
C GLY A 570 -41.21 -9.63 25.50
N ARG A 571 -41.46 -10.60 24.61
CA ARG A 571 -40.71 -11.85 24.54
C ARG A 571 -39.53 -11.74 23.56
N LEU A 572 -38.48 -12.54 23.76
CA LEU A 572 -37.40 -12.65 22.80
C LEU A 572 -37.85 -13.38 21.52
N SER A 573 -37.35 -12.95 20.39
CA SER A 573 -37.51 -13.65 19.13
C SER A 573 -36.52 -14.84 19.06
N PRO A 574 -36.94 -16.01 18.53
CA PRO A 574 -36.04 -17.14 18.25
C PRO A 574 -34.88 -16.78 17.31
N SER A 575 -35.00 -15.70 16.51
CA SER A 575 -33.94 -15.19 15.66
C SER A 575 -32.76 -14.63 16.41
N GLY A 576 -32.87 -14.40 17.71
CA GLY A 576 -31.87 -13.75 18.54
C GLY A 576 -31.87 -12.22 18.50
N PHE A 577 -32.57 -11.60 17.55
CA PHE A 577 -32.78 -10.15 17.52
C PHE A 577 -34.18 -9.80 17.97
N THR A 578 -34.28 -8.95 18.99
CA THR A 578 -35.55 -8.46 19.49
C THR A 578 -35.51 -6.97 19.76
N GLN A 579 -36.53 -6.26 19.34
CA GLN A 579 -36.74 -4.87 19.72
C GLN A 579 -38.13 -4.71 20.27
N THR A 580 -38.22 -4.27 21.51
CA THR A 580 -39.46 -4.02 22.22
C THR A 580 -39.66 -2.54 22.48
N ALA A 581 -40.92 -2.06 22.34
CA ALA A 581 -41.26 -0.70 22.73
C ALA A 581 -41.43 -0.63 24.25
N ALA A 582 -40.85 0.35 24.90
CA ALA A 582 -41.03 0.63 26.33
C ALA A 582 -41.87 1.89 26.59
N LYS A 583 -42.15 2.69 25.53
CA LYS A 583 -43.06 3.85 25.55
C LYS A 583 -42.79 4.85 26.67
N GLY A 584 -41.51 5.19 26.92
CA GLY A 584 -41.14 6.19 27.92
C GLY A 584 -41.18 5.71 29.37
N VAL A 585 -41.26 4.40 29.61
CA VAL A 585 -41.26 3.85 30.99
C VAL A 585 -40.00 4.32 31.71
N ARG A 586 -40.17 4.95 32.89
CA ARG A 586 -39.07 5.42 33.72
C ARG A 586 -38.46 4.23 34.51
N ALA A 587 -37.36 3.72 34.05
CA ALA A 587 -36.71 2.54 34.59
C ALA A 587 -35.30 2.82 35.09
N ASP A 588 -34.86 2.10 36.13
CA ASP A 588 -33.48 2.07 36.65
C ASP A 588 -32.73 0.79 36.26
N ALA A 589 -33.39 -0.17 35.61
CA ALA A 589 -32.76 -1.34 35.03
C ALA A 589 -33.62 -1.95 33.92
N VAL A 590 -32.97 -2.65 32.98
CA VAL A 590 -33.63 -3.52 32.00
C VAL A 590 -33.01 -4.90 32.09
N ARG A 591 -33.80 -5.97 31.89
CA ARG A 591 -33.27 -7.34 31.91
C ARG A 591 -33.93 -8.23 30.88
N VAL A 592 -33.22 -9.29 30.53
CA VAL A 592 -33.79 -10.50 29.92
C VAL A 592 -33.82 -11.58 30.99
N THR A 593 -34.95 -12.23 31.19
CA THR A 593 -35.09 -13.32 32.16
C THR A 593 -35.94 -14.46 31.60
N VAL A 594 -35.69 -15.69 32.08
CA VAL A 594 -36.55 -16.86 31.81
C VAL A 594 -37.46 -17.09 32.97
N PRO A 595 -38.80 -16.98 32.80
CA PRO A 595 -39.79 -17.21 33.86
C PRO A 595 -39.70 -18.64 34.46
N GLU A 596 -39.98 -18.78 35.73
CA GLU A 596 -39.93 -20.06 36.48
C GLU A 596 -40.90 -21.11 35.95
N ALA A 597 -42.03 -20.68 35.37
CA ALA A 597 -43.07 -21.54 34.82
C ALA A 597 -42.71 -22.30 33.55
N ALA A 598 -41.64 -21.90 32.84
CA ALA A 598 -41.19 -22.59 31.61
C ALA A 598 -40.54 -23.97 31.87
N ARG A 599 -40.42 -24.38 33.15
CA ARG A 599 -39.74 -25.63 33.52
C ARG A 599 -40.66 -26.86 33.72
N THR A 600 -41.95 -26.71 33.61
CA THR A 600 -42.87 -27.79 33.93
C THR A 600 -43.93 -28.03 32.84
N THR A 601 -43.57 -28.73 31.77
CA THR A 601 -44.49 -29.62 31.08
C THR A 601 -43.76 -30.89 30.71
N ARG A 602 -43.52 -31.74 31.66
CA ARG A 602 -43.39 -33.18 31.41
C ARG A 602 -44.80 -33.62 30.96
N PRO A 603 -44.97 -34.18 29.77
CA PRO A 603 -46.27 -34.73 29.39
C PRO A 603 -46.66 -35.87 30.40
N PRO A 604 -47.88 -35.91 30.93
CA PRO A 604 -48.23 -36.85 31.95
C PRO A 604 -48.38 -38.31 31.49
N TYR A 605 -47.94 -38.68 30.28
CA TYR A 605 -48.06 -40.04 29.74
C TYR A 605 -46.75 -40.53 29.14
N LEU A 606 -45.79 -40.92 30.01
CA LEU A 606 -44.76 -41.88 29.63
C LEU A 606 -44.59 -42.93 30.74
N SER A 607 -44.80 -44.20 30.35
CA SER A 607 -44.66 -45.38 31.20
C SER A 607 -43.33 -45.47 31.95
N PRO A 608 -43.27 -46.05 33.14
CA PRO A 608 -42.07 -46.08 33.99
C PRO A 608 -40.91 -46.98 33.55
N THR A 609 -40.84 -47.45 32.35
CA THR A 609 -39.91 -48.55 31.95
C THR A 609 -38.88 -48.21 30.87
N LEU A 610 -38.67 -46.93 30.55
CA LEU A 610 -37.57 -46.52 29.72
C LEU A 610 -36.55 -45.70 30.51
N PRO A 611 -35.22 -45.94 30.38
CA PRO A 611 -34.21 -45.13 31.04
C PRO A 611 -34.39 -43.66 30.63
N ALA A 612 -34.45 -42.78 31.59
CA ALA A 612 -34.58 -41.35 31.39
C ALA A 612 -33.52 -40.86 30.44
N ALA A 613 -33.92 -40.45 29.24
CA ALA A 613 -33.05 -39.59 28.41
C ALA A 613 -32.63 -38.39 29.28
N PRO A 614 -31.36 -38.01 29.22
CA PRO A 614 -30.89 -36.85 30.00
C PRO A 614 -31.81 -35.67 29.69
N ALA A 615 -32.39 -35.08 30.74
CA ALA A 615 -33.24 -33.91 30.64
C ALA A 615 -32.38 -32.83 29.90
N VAL A 616 -32.75 -32.48 28.67
CA VAL A 616 -32.22 -31.32 28.00
C VAL A 616 -32.58 -30.14 28.91
N VAL A 617 -31.61 -29.71 29.73
CA VAL A 617 -31.69 -28.46 30.46
C VAL A 617 -31.86 -27.40 29.38
N ALA A 618 -33.04 -26.80 29.28
CA ALA A 618 -33.29 -25.66 28.42
C ALA A 618 -32.22 -24.64 28.80
N GLY A 619 -31.22 -24.48 27.94
CA GLY A 619 -30.08 -23.62 28.19
C GLY A 619 -30.53 -22.20 28.48
N THR A 620 -29.95 -21.57 29.46
CA THR A 620 -30.15 -20.13 29.72
C THR A 620 -29.88 -19.35 28.41
N PRO A 621 -30.76 -18.42 27.99
CA PRO A 621 -30.53 -17.63 26.79
C PRO A 621 -29.14 -16.97 26.85
N GLN A 622 -28.31 -17.22 25.89
CA GLN A 622 -27.02 -16.54 25.80
C GLN A 622 -27.23 -15.14 25.24
N VAL A 623 -27.56 -14.19 26.09
CA VAL A 623 -27.69 -12.78 25.74
C VAL A 623 -26.31 -12.18 25.58
N ARG A 624 -26.01 -11.63 24.40
CA ARG A 624 -24.77 -10.94 24.09
C ARG A 624 -24.83 -9.46 24.43
N ALA A 625 -25.99 -8.81 24.17
CA ALA A 625 -26.18 -7.41 24.49
C ALA A 625 -27.67 -7.09 24.79
N LEU A 626 -27.86 -6.13 25.66
CA LEU A 626 -29.17 -5.55 25.96
C LEU A 626 -29.03 -4.03 25.99
N VAL A 627 -29.67 -3.35 25.04
CA VAL A 627 -29.47 -1.94 24.77
C VAL A 627 -30.77 -1.16 25.01
N PRO A 628 -30.90 -0.37 26.11
CA PRO A 628 -31.97 0.58 26.28
C PRO A 628 -31.78 1.83 25.40
N TRP A 629 -32.88 2.34 24.83
CA TRP A 629 -32.91 3.59 24.07
C TRP A 629 -33.71 4.62 24.89
N PHE A 630 -33.07 5.76 25.14
CA PHE A 630 -33.60 6.71 26.14
C PHE A 630 -34.39 7.87 25.52
N GLY A 631 -35.53 8.20 26.12
CA GLY A 631 -36.41 9.27 25.69
C GLY A 631 -35.88 10.68 26.00
N ASP A 632 -35.07 10.82 27.03
CA ASP A 632 -34.43 12.06 27.47
C ASP A 632 -33.17 12.45 26.65
N GLU A 633 -32.69 11.58 25.74
CA GLU A 633 -31.65 11.94 24.78
C GLU A 633 -32.25 12.66 23.57
N PRO A 634 -31.50 13.55 22.89
CA PRO A 634 -31.94 14.11 21.62
C PRO A 634 -32.13 12.99 20.58
N ALA A 635 -33.11 13.16 19.66
CA ALA A 635 -33.36 12.13 18.63
C ALA A 635 -32.17 11.92 17.69
N ALA A 636 -31.43 12.98 17.45
CA ALA A 636 -30.13 12.94 16.78
C ALA A 636 -29.21 14.00 17.38
N THR A 637 -27.90 13.73 17.38
CA THR A 637 -26.88 14.75 17.71
C THR A 637 -26.46 15.48 16.45
N LEU A 638 -26.10 16.76 16.61
CA LEU A 638 -25.53 17.61 15.57
C LEU A 638 -24.07 17.95 15.96
N ASP A 639 -23.14 17.72 15.09
CA ASP A 639 -21.73 18.04 15.25
C ASP A 639 -21.16 18.57 13.94
N LEU A 640 -20.01 19.25 13.96
CA LEU A 640 -19.32 19.73 12.78
C LEU A 640 -18.00 18.97 12.61
N LYS A 641 -17.67 18.61 11.37
CA LYS A 641 -16.38 17.99 11.08
C LYS A 641 -15.21 18.93 11.44
N HIS A 642 -15.43 20.22 11.17
CA HIS A 642 -14.56 21.33 11.54
C HIS A 642 -15.44 22.45 12.03
N GLY A 643 -15.13 23.02 13.20
CA GLY A 643 -15.88 24.11 13.79
C GLY A 643 -15.68 25.45 13.09
N GLU A 644 -14.70 25.52 12.17
CA GLU A 644 -14.37 26.74 11.40
C GLU A 644 -14.08 26.42 9.94
N THR A 645 -14.25 27.42 9.06
CA THR A 645 -13.91 27.33 7.64
C THR A 645 -13.49 28.69 7.09
N ASP A 646 -12.54 28.69 6.19
CA ASP A 646 -12.15 29.89 5.42
C ASP A 646 -13.02 29.99 4.17
N ALA A 647 -13.49 31.18 3.88
CA ALA A 647 -14.26 31.49 2.69
C ALA A 647 -13.77 32.78 2.02
N GLU A 648 -13.73 32.77 0.70
CA GLU A 648 -13.29 33.94 -0.09
C GLU A 648 -14.46 34.89 -0.34
N ILE A 649 -14.26 36.19 -0.09
CA ILE A 649 -15.25 37.24 -0.35
C ILE A 649 -15.48 37.34 -1.86
N GLY A 650 -16.73 37.14 -2.29
CA GLY A 650 -17.10 37.11 -3.71
C GLY A 650 -16.65 35.87 -4.47
N GLY A 651 -16.13 34.85 -3.76
CA GLY A 651 -15.64 33.59 -4.32
C GLY A 651 -16.75 32.53 -4.49
N GLU A 652 -16.30 31.32 -4.90
CA GLU A 652 -17.17 30.16 -5.03
C GLU A 652 -17.66 29.66 -3.65
N PRO A 653 -18.84 29.01 -3.60
CA PRO A 653 -19.37 28.48 -2.35
C PRO A 653 -18.43 27.49 -1.68
N GLN A 654 -18.11 27.72 -0.40
CA GLN A 654 -17.35 26.81 0.43
C GLN A 654 -18.28 25.76 1.04
N ARG A 655 -17.95 24.48 0.87
CA ARG A 655 -18.75 23.37 1.41
C ARG A 655 -18.16 22.82 2.69
N VAL A 656 -19.00 22.77 3.74
CA VAL A 656 -18.71 22.16 5.03
C VAL A 656 -19.69 21.02 5.29
N ALA A 657 -19.30 20.00 6.04
CA ALA A 657 -20.16 18.88 6.42
C ALA A 657 -20.64 19.03 7.88
N ALA A 658 -21.97 19.15 8.05
CA ALA A 658 -22.63 18.92 9.32
C ALA A 658 -22.83 17.41 9.54
N ARG A 659 -22.47 16.89 10.71
CA ARG A 659 -22.58 15.48 11.06
C ARG A 659 -23.77 15.27 11.99
N LEU A 660 -24.73 14.46 11.52
CA LEU A 660 -25.89 14.06 12.30
C LEU A 660 -25.74 12.59 12.70
N ALA A 661 -25.95 12.25 13.98
CA ALA A 661 -25.97 10.88 14.46
C ALA A 661 -27.29 10.53 15.13
N GLY A 662 -28.00 9.52 14.58
CA GLY A 662 -29.30 9.05 15.10
C GLY A 662 -29.16 8.40 16.48
N ARG A 663 -29.98 8.78 17.41
CA ARG A 663 -30.05 8.28 18.82
C ARG A 663 -31.33 7.49 19.11
N ARG A 664 -32.09 7.14 18.08
CA ARG A 664 -33.32 6.36 18.17
C ARG A 664 -33.21 5.04 17.44
N PRO A 665 -33.95 4.01 17.83
CA PRO A 665 -34.00 2.73 17.14
C PRO A 665 -34.90 2.78 15.88
N VAL A 666 -35.07 3.95 15.32
CA VAL A 666 -35.84 4.28 14.12
C VAL A 666 -35.14 5.42 13.37
N GLU A 667 -35.51 5.64 12.12
CA GLU A 667 -34.99 6.81 11.37
C GLU A 667 -35.49 8.12 12.00
N VAL A 668 -34.68 9.17 11.91
CA VAL A 668 -35.01 10.52 12.38
C VAL A 668 -35.10 11.44 11.17
N LYS A 669 -36.31 11.99 10.94
CA LYS A 669 -36.55 13.00 9.89
C LYS A 669 -36.61 14.39 10.52
N GLY A 670 -35.91 15.34 9.92
CA GLY A 670 -35.86 16.71 10.38
C GLY A 670 -35.34 17.67 9.32
N LYS A 671 -35.29 18.92 9.68
CA LYS A 671 -34.74 20.00 8.86
C LYS A 671 -33.49 20.54 9.55
N LEU A 672 -32.37 20.48 8.86
CA LEU A 672 -31.18 21.26 9.25
C LEU A 672 -31.49 22.73 8.91
N THR A 673 -31.33 23.61 9.87
CA THR A 673 -31.50 25.06 9.67
C THR A 673 -30.21 25.78 9.99
N ALA A 674 -29.96 26.88 9.29
CA ALA A 674 -28.81 27.75 9.50
C ALA A 674 -29.34 29.18 9.74
N LYS A 675 -28.81 29.86 10.75
CA LYS A 675 -29.09 31.28 11.00
C LYS A 675 -27.89 32.08 10.49
N ALA A 676 -27.94 32.46 9.21
CA ALA A 676 -26.88 33.24 8.60
C ALA A 676 -26.85 34.68 9.13
N PRO A 677 -25.69 35.20 9.59
CA PRO A 677 -25.54 36.61 9.92
C PRO A 677 -25.54 37.46 8.64
N LYS A 678 -25.69 38.78 8.77
CA LYS A 678 -25.62 39.71 7.66
C LYS A 678 -24.23 39.59 6.98
N GLY A 679 -24.20 39.43 5.67
CA GLY A 679 -22.97 39.26 4.92
C GLY A 679 -22.57 37.80 4.67
N ILE A 680 -23.32 36.80 5.14
CA ILE A 680 -23.09 35.39 4.86
C ILE A 680 -24.37 34.76 4.30
N GLU A 681 -24.26 34.03 3.22
CA GLU A 681 -25.35 33.21 2.66
C GLU A 681 -25.06 31.73 2.96
N VAL A 682 -26.07 31.02 3.46
CA VAL A 682 -25.95 29.60 3.79
C VAL A 682 -27.06 28.81 3.12
N ARG A 683 -26.67 27.73 2.45
CA ARG A 683 -27.61 26.78 1.84
C ARG A 683 -27.47 25.42 2.50
N VAL A 684 -28.61 24.87 2.93
CA VAL A 684 -28.72 23.53 3.51
C VAL A 684 -29.86 22.77 2.84
N PRO A 685 -29.86 21.43 2.83
CA PRO A 685 -30.96 20.63 2.30
C PRO A 685 -32.31 20.95 2.97
N LYS A 686 -33.39 20.95 2.20
CA LYS A 686 -34.75 21.25 2.68
C LYS A 686 -35.25 20.24 3.72
N GLN A 687 -34.82 18.98 3.63
CA GLN A 687 -35.14 17.89 4.52
C GLN A 687 -33.97 16.94 4.62
N THR A 688 -33.75 16.38 5.82
CA THR A 688 -32.70 15.45 6.10
C THR A 688 -33.26 14.24 6.84
N THR A 689 -32.92 13.05 6.40
CA THR A 689 -33.22 11.78 7.08
C THR A 689 -31.91 11.21 7.63
N VAL A 690 -31.91 10.95 8.92
CA VAL A 690 -30.80 10.24 9.61
C VAL A 690 -31.30 8.83 9.84
N PRO A 691 -30.75 7.81 9.16
CA PRO A 691 -31.15 6.43 9.35
C PRO A 691 -30.86 5.98 10.77
N ARG A 692 -31.56 4.94 11.23
CA ARG A 692 -31.43 4.36 12.57
C ARG A 692 -29.97 4.13 12.93
N GLY A 693 -29.49 4.65 14.05
CA GLY A 693 -28.16 4.44 14.61
C GLY A 693 -27.00 4.84 13.69
N SER A 694 -27.29 5.52 12.58
CA SER A 694 -26.27 5.89 11.61
C SER A 694 -25.78 7.32 11.84
N ARG A 695 -24.64 7.62 11.19
CA ARG A 695 -24.10 8.97 11.04
C ARG A 695 -24.31 9.41 9.59
N THR A 696 -24.87 10.60 9.41
CA THR A 696 -25.13 11.21 8.09
C THR A 696 -24.37 12.52 8.00
N GLU A 697 -23.61 12.73 6.95
CA GLU A 697 -23.02 14.02 6.63
C GLU A 697 -23.98 14.81 5.74
N VAL A 698 -24.26 16.04 6.13
CA VAL A 698 -25.18 16.93 5.44
C VAL A 698 -24.39 18.13 4.94
N PRO A 699 -24.41 18.44 3.64
CA PRO A 699 -23.67 19.56 3.08
C PRO A 699 -24.27 20.89 3.56
N VAL A 700 -23.39 21.79 3.96
CA VAL A 700 -23.66 23.18 4.27
C VAL A 700 -22.83 24.02 3.31
N ASP A 701 -23.45 24.63 2.32
CA ASP A 701 -22.77 25.48 1.34
C ASP A 701 -22.83 26.93 1.83
N ILE A 702 -21.66 27.57 1.93
CA ILE A 702 -21.46 28.92 2.44
C ILE A 702 -20.96 29.81 1.33
N THR A 703 -21.61 30.91 1.09
CA THR A 703 -21.19 31.94 0.15
C THR A 703 -20.99 33.25 0.89
N VAL A 704 -19.87 33.92 0.62
CA VAL A 704 -19.57 35.25 1.15
C VAL A 704 -19.71 36.26 0.01
N PRO A 705 -20.79 37.10 -0.01
CA PRO A 705 -20.98 38.14 -1.02
C PRO A 705 -19.80 39.13 -1.10
N LYS A 706 -19.64 39.79 -2.27
CA LYS A 706 -18.53 40.73 -2.53
C LYS A 706 -18.44 41.90 -1.58
N ASP A 707 -19.58 42.34 -1.06
CA ASP A 707 -19.64 43.52 -0.18
C ASP A 707 -19.47 43.16 1.32
N THR A 708 -19.11 41.93 1.62
CA THR A 708 -18.92 41.47 3.00
C THR A 708 -17.57 41.93 3.52
N PRO A 709 -17.48 42.58 4.69
CA PRO A 709 -16.20 42.88 5.30
C PRO A 709 -15.38 41.61 5.63
N ALA A 710 -14.07 41.68 5.56
CA ALA A 710 -13.23 40.62 6.06
C ALA A 710 -13.40 40.47 7.59
N GLY A 711 -13.50 39.26 8.10
CA GLY A 711 -13.69 38.99 9.52
C GLY A 711 -14.29 37.61 9.80
N GLU A 712 -14.60 37.36 11.05
CA GLU A 712 -15.20 36.12 11.53
C GLU A 712 -16.72 36.29 11.70
N TYR A 713 -17.45 35.29 11.26
CA TYR A 713 -18.90 35.23 11.25
C TYR A 713 -19.38 33.92 11.86
N GLU A 714 -20.18 34.00 12.93
CA GLU A 714 -20.77 32.83 13.53
C GLU A 714 -22.09 32.44 12.86
N VAL A 715 -22.18 31.19 12.43
CA VAL A 715 -23.34 30.58 11.78
C VAL A 715 -23.89 29.46 12.69
N PRO A 716 -24.90 29.75 13.56
CA PRO A 716 -25.57 28.69 14.28
C PRO A 716 -26.36 27.76 13.35
N LEU A 717 -26.08 26.45 13.47
CA LEU A 717 -26.80 25.36 12.80
C LEU A 717 -27.65 24.63 13.82
N THR A 718 -28.90 24.29 13.46
CA THR A 718 -29.83 23.62 14.37
C THR A 718 -30.47 22.40 13.70
N PHE A 719 -30.54 21.28 14.41
CA PHE A 719 -31.25 20.06 13.98
C PHE A 719 -31.88 19.36 15.19
N GLY A 720 -33.22 19.18 15.17
CA GLY A 720 -33.93 18.45 16.23
C GLY A 720 -33.72 19.01 17.65
N GLY A 721 -33.55 20.32 17.79
CA GLY A 721 -33.29 20.99 19.08
C GLY A 721 -31.82 20.97 19.51
N GLN A 722 -30.93 20.39 18.72
CA GLN A 722 -29.49 20.47 18.93
C GLN A 722 -28.91 21.62 18.11
N GLU A 723 -27.97 22.34 18.71
CA GLU A 723 -27.30 23.49 18.09
C GLU A 723 -25.75 23.25 18.03
N SER A 724 -25.14 23.70 16.94
CA SER A 724 -23.67 23.73 16.76
C SER A 724 -23.34 24.98 15.97
N THR A 725 -22.28 25.68 16.34
CA THR A 725 -21.87 26.92 15.67
C THR A 725 -20.69 26.67 14.75
N LEU A 726 -20.81 27.13 13.50
CA LEU A 726 -19.74 27.16 12.52
C LEU A 726 -19.17 28.58 12.42
N THR A 727 -17.88 28.73 12.64
CA THR A 727 -17.15 29.99 12.44
C THR A 727 -16.72 30.09 10.96
N VAL A 728 -17.22 31.07 10.24
CA VAL A 728 -16.82 31.39 8.88
C VAL A 728 -15.82 32.55 8.91
N ARG A 729 -14.60 32.31 8.50
CA ARG A 729 -13.59 33.35 8.36
C ARG A 729 -13.62 33.87 6.91
N ALA A 730 -14.10 35.07 6.70
CA ALA A 730 -14.19 35.72 5.41
C ALA A 730 -12.89 36.46 5.08
N PHE A 731 -12.23 36.06 4.02
CA PHE A 731 -10.97 36.66 3.57
C PHE A 731 -11.10 37.28 2.16
N PRO A 732 -10.37 38.38 1.89
CA PRO A 732 -10.28 38.97 0.56
C PRO A 732 -9.75 37.94 -0.46
N ARG A 733 -10.12 38.12 -1.71
CA ARG A 733 -9.57 37.36 -2.83
C ARG A 733 -8.05 37.56 -2.92
N THR A 734 -7.32 36.48 -3.20
CA THR A 734 -5.86 36.52 -3.45
C THR A 734 -5.57 36.26 -4.92
N GLY A 735 -4.49 36.85 -5.43
CA GLY A 735 -4.08 36.69 -6.83
C GLY A 735 -2.67 37.21 -7.09
N GLY A 736 -2.27 37.10 -8.35
CA GLY A 736 -0.94 37.48 -8.78
C GLY A 736 0.10 36.37 -8.66
N PRO A 737 1.37 36.66 -8.93
CA PRO A 737 2.47 35.68 -8.82
C PRO A 737 2.79 35.37 -7.37
N ASP A 738 3.46 34.24 -7.14
CA ASP A 738 4.05 33.90 -5.86
C ASP A 738 5.15 34.92 -5.51
N LEU A 739 4.92 35.68 -4.45
CA LEU A 739 5.81 36.76 -3.99
C LEU A 739 7.01 36.24 -3.20
N ALA A 740 6.95 34.99 -2.72
CA ALA A 740 8.05 34.36 -1.99
C ALA A 740 9.04 33.70 -2.95
N ARG A 741 8.68 33.52 -4.19
CA ARG A 741 9.53 32.89 -5.20
C ARG A 741 10.83 33.68 -5.40
N THR A 742 11.96 33.03 -5.15
CA THR A 742 13.30 33.63 -5.18
C THR A 742 13.53 34.77 -4.19
N ALA A 743 12.60 35.02 -3.24
CA ALA A 743 12.76 36.00 -2.21
C ALA A 743 13.84 35.60 -1.19
N LYS A 744 14.51 36.58 -0.58
CA LYS A 744 15.58 36.31 0.38
C LYS A 744 15.03 35.67 1.65
N ALA A 745 15.33 34.39 1.85
CA ALA A 745 14.96 33.65 3.04
C ALA A 745 16.09 33.55 4.09
N SER A 746 15.70 33.37 5.34
CA SER A 746 16.57 33.09 6.47
C SER A 746 15.82 32.31 7.54
N SER A 747 16.54 31.71 8.49
CA SER A 747 15.96 30.88 9.54
C SER A 747 16.61 31.11 10.89
N SER A 748 16.01 30.52 11.94
CA SER A 748 16.67 30.49 13.27
C SER A 748 17.90 29.58 13.30
N GLY A 749 17.99 28.66 12.31
CA GLY A 749 19.07 27.73 12.08
C GLY A 749 18.64 26.69 11.05
N ASP A 750 19.60 26.16 10.33
CA ASP A 750 19.44 25.08 9.38
C ASP A 750 19.96 23.78 10.03
N GLU A 751 19.32 22.64 9.77
CA GLU A 751 19.73 21.33 10.28
C GLU A 751 21.17 21.01 9.84
N THR A 752 21.43 21.21 8.56
CA THR A 752 22.76 21.12 7.93
C THR A 752 22.87 22.17 6.81
N PRO A 753 24.07 22.49 6.32
CA PRO A 753 24.23 23.37 5.16
C PRO A 753 23.52 22.90 3.89
N ASP A 754 23.17 21.63 3.79
CA ASP A 754 22.47 21.03 2.63
C ASP A 754 20.96 21.37 2.62
N PHE A 755 20.39 21.84 3.74
CA PHE A 755 18.98 22.18 3.87
C PHE A 755 18.76 23.65 4.26
N PRO A 756 19.28 24.61 3.47
CA PRO A 756 19.26 26.02 3.81
C PRO A 756 17.87 26.63 3.71
N ALA A 757 17.62 27.72 4.43
CA ALA A 757 16.35 28.45 4.40
C ALA A 757 15.91 28.84 2.97
N SER A 758 16.85 29.14 2.07
CA SER A 758 16.59 29.51 0.67
C SER A 758 15.96 28.40 -0.16
N ALA A 759 16.16 27.14 0.20
CA ALA A 759 15.59 26.01 -0.50
C ALA A 759 14.04 25.97 -0.47
N ALA A 760 13.42 26.63 0.52
CA ALA A 760 11.96 26.73 0.58
C ALA A 760 11.36 27.81 -0.36
N THR A 761 12.19 28.59 -1.09
CA THR A 761 11.74 29.62 -2.03
C THR A 761 12.40 29.55 -3.41
N ASP A 762 13.27 28.57 -3.67
CA ASP A 762 13.98 28.39 -4.94
C ASP A 762 13.11 27.85 -6.07
N GLY A 763 11.98 27.23 -5.69
CA GLY A 763 11.00 26.66 -6.61
C GLY A 763 11.40 25.32 -7.19
N ASP A 764 12.39 24.67 -6.62
CA ASP A 764 12.73 23.27 -6.90
C ASP A 764 11.95 22.34 -5.95
N PRO A 765 11.09 21.44 -6.43
CA PRO A 765 10.33 20.54 -5.57
C PRO A 765 11.18 19.45 -4.90
N GLU A 766 12.45 19.29 -5.29
CA GLU A 766 13.37 18.29 -4.74
C GLU A 766 14.25 18.86 -3.60
N THR A 767 14.26 20.18 -3.41
CA THR A 767 15.00 20.86 -2.33
C THR A 767 14.07 21.24 -1.19
N ARG A 768 14.62 21.38 0.03
CA ARG A 768 13.85 21.80 1.21
C ARG A 768 14.69 22.54 2.23
N TRP A 769 14.04 23.33 3.04
CA TRP A 769 14.61 23.78 4.32
C TRP A 769 14.32 22.74 5.41
N SER A 770 15.30 22.52 6.32
CA SER A 770 15.08 21.75 7.55
C SER A 770 15.69 22.51 8.75
N SER A 771 14.94 22.59 9.84
CA SER A 771 15.40 23.23 11.08
C SER A 771 16.16 22.27 11.99
N PRO A 772 16.95 22.76 12.94
CA PRO A 772 17.34 22.01 14.12
C PRO A 772 16.13 21.45 14.88
N VAL A 773 16.34 20.44 15.75
CA VAL A 773 15.29 19.78 16.53
C VAL A 773 14.86 20.66 17.71
N GLU A 774 14.13 21.73 17.41
CA GLU A 774 13.66 22.75 18.37
C GLU A 774 12.21 23.15 18.06
N ASP A 775 11.33 23.20 19.07
CA ASP A 775 9.94 23.63 18.89
C ASP A 775 9.81 25.10 18.48
N GLY A 776 10.71 25.95 18.97
CA GLY A 776 10.72 27.38 18.69
C GLY A 776 11.44 27.83 17.42
N ALA A 777 11.88 26.90 16.58
CA ALA A 777 12.53 27.22 15.31
C ALA A 777 11.59 27.98 14.37
N TRP A 778 12.15 28.88 13.57
CA TRP A 778 11.39 29.70 12.62
C TRP A 778 12.10 29.76 11.25
N TRP A 779 11.30 29.95 10.23
CA TRP A 779 11.70 30.33 8.89
C TRP A 779 11.09 31.67 8.50
N GLN A 780 11.81 32.54 7.77
CA GLN A 780 11.28 33.81 7.31
C GLN A 780 11.79 34.22 5.93
N THR A 781 11.04 35.05 5.24
CA THR A 781 11.42 35.67 3.97
C THR A 781 11.17 37.18 3.95
N GLU A 782 11.95 37.91 3.14
CA GLU A 782 11.82 39.35 2.86
C GLU A 782 11.28 39.52 1.43
N LEU A 783 10.11 40.15 1.28
CA LEU A 783 9.50 40.48 0.00
C LEU A 783 10.17 41.76 -0.58
N ASP A 784 10.17 41.86 -1.90
CA ASP A 784 10.76 43.02 -2.62
C ASP A 784 10.17 44.39 -2.20
N LYS A 785 8.88 44.43 -1.93
CA LYS A 785 8.12 45.61 -1.51
C LYS A 785 7.03 45.25 -0.50
N PRO A 786 6.58 46.20 0.32
CA PRO A 786 5.43 45.99 1.19
C PRO A 786 4.16 45.69 0.37
N VAL A 787 3.39 44.72 0.84
CA VAL A 787 2.13 44.26 0.20
C VAL A 787 1.01 44.09 1.24
N ARG A 788 -0.21 44.06 0.79
CA ARG A 788 -1.32 43.52 1.58
C ARG A 788 -1.37 42.02 1.35
N LEU A 789 -0.83 41.23 2.31
CA LEU A 789 -0.71 39.80 2.21
C LEU A 789 -2.06 39.12 2.50
N GLY A 790 -2.51 38.27 1.59
CA GLY A 790 -3.78 37.53 1.71
C GLY A 790 -3.66 36.05 1.99
N GLN A 791 -2.51 35.44 1.65
CA GLN A 791 -2.33 33.99 1.80
C GLN A 791 -0.86 33.63 1.86
N VAL A 792 -0.55 32.63 2.71
CA VAL A 792 0.71 31.88 2.71
C VAL A 792 0.37 30.41 2.51
N VAL A 793 1.06 29.75 1.58
CA VAL A 793 0.93 28.31 1.35
C VAL A 793 2.23 27.63 1.76
N LEU A 794 2.12 26.67 2.67
CA LEU A 794 3.24 25.90 3.19
C LEU A 794 3.17 24.47 2.64
N SER A 795 4.22 24.02 1.98
CA SER A 795 4.37 22.63 1.59
C SER A 795 5.35 21.96 2.55
N TRP A 796 4.81 21.27 3.55
CA TRP A 796 5.60 20.57 4.55
C TRP A 796 6.12 19.23 3.99
N GLN A 797 7.30 18.85 4.46
CA GLN A 797 7.78 17.46 4.40
C GLN A 797 7.13 16.67 5.57
N ASP A 798 7.46 15.39 5.76
CA ASP A 798 6.88 14.57 6.84
C ASP A 798 7.14 15.14 8.25
N ALA A 799 8.19 15.95 8.40
CA ALA A 799 8.54 16.66 9.62
C ALA A 799 7.90 18.07 9.63
N TYR A 800 6.66 18.15 10.10
CA TYR A 800 5.85 19.36 10.08
C TYR A 800 5.54 19.91 11.48
N ALA A 801 5.01 21.14 11.54
CA ALA A 801 4.55 21.77 12.76
C ALA A 801 3.08 21.41 13.05
N SER A 802 2.80 20.81 14.20
CA SER A 802 1.43 20.61 14.70
C SER A 802 0.80 21.91 15.21
N ARG A 803 1.63 22.86 15.65
CA ARG A 803 1.22 24.21 16.05
C ARG A 803 2.24 25.24 15.58
N TYR A 804 1.78 26.31 14.95
CA TYR A 804 2.63 27.38 14.46
C TYR A 804 1.89 28.69 14.24
N ARG A 805 2.62 29.79 14.11
CA ARG A 805 2.10 31.10 13.76
C ARG A 805 2.71 31.60 12.46
N VAL A 806 1.89 32.24 11.64
CA VAL A 806 2.37 33.10 10.56
C VAL A 806 2.40 34.51 11.08
N GLN A 807 3.61 35.07 11.16
CA GLN A 807 3.89 36.40 11.61
C GLN A 807 4.31 37.29 10.44
N VAL A 808 3.98 38.55 10.49
CA VAL A 808 4.31 39.53 9.47
C VAL A 808 4.95 40.76 10.10
N SER A 809 5.78 41.45 9.32
CA SER A 809 6.44 42.66 9.75
C SER A 809 6.66 43.62 8.58
N ALA A 810 6.64 44.93 8.83
CA ALA A 810 7.01 45.94 7.84
C ALA A 810 8.54 46.21 7.80
N ASP A 811 9.23 45.97 8.91
CA ASP A 811 10.65 46.36 9.11
C ASP A 811 11.59 45.22 9.52
N GLY A 812 11.04 44.00 9.67
CA GLY A 812 11.76 42.79 10.13
C GLY A 812 12.15 42.82 11.62
N ARG A 813 11.72 43.82 12.38
CA ARG A 813 12.04 44.00 13.82
C ARG A 813 10.79 43.83 14.69
N VAL A 814 9.71 44.48 14.33
CA VAL A 814 8.43 44.41 15.06
C VAL A 814 7.51 43.39 14.34
N TRP A 815 7.19 42.31 15.02
CA TRP A 815 6.39 41.21 14.48
C TRP A 815 4.98 41.20 15.06
N ARG A 816 3.99 41.02 14.21
CA ARG A 816 2.60 40.77 14.60
C ARG A 816 2.16 39.42 14.06
N THR A 817 1.37 38.70 14.83
CA THR A 817 0.76 37.43 14.37
C THR A 817 -0.39 37.77 13.41
N ALA A 818 -0.30 37.24 12.18
CA ALA A 818 -1.33 37.36 11.15
C ALA A 818 -2.28 36.16 11.17
N ALA A 819 -1.77 34.98 11.51
CA ALA A 819 -2.59 33.78 11.69
C ALA A 819 -1.92 32.83 12.68
N THR A 820 -2.75 32.04 13.38
CA THR A 820 -2.33 30.98 14.29
C THR A 820 -2.96 29.66 13.83
N VAL A 821 -2.13 28.62 13.68
CA VAL A 821 -2.57 27.26 13.35
C VAL A 821 -2.31 26.38 14.57
N THR A 822 -3.38 25.86 15.17
CA THR A 822 -3.33 25.04 16.40
C THR A 822 -3.37 23.54 16.12
N GLU A 823 -3.74 23.14 14.90
CA GLU A 823 -3.84 21.75 14.44
C GLU A 823 -3.28 21.63 13.02
N GLY A 824 -1.97 21.82 12.87
CA GLY A 824 -1.25 21.60 11.62
C GLY A 824 -1.30 20.13 11.21
N ARG A 825 -1.47 19.87 9.91
CA ARG A 825 -1.70 18.51 9.36
C ARG A 825 -0.55 18.05 8.48
N GLY A 826 0.42 18.92 8.20
CA GLY A 826 1.46 18.65 7.22
C GLY A 826 0.98 18.64 5.77
N GLY A 827 1.86 18.25 4.84
CA GLY A 827 1.56 18.33 3.43
C GLY A 827 1.41 19.79 2.96
N ARG A 828 0.47 20.05 2.05
CA ARG A 828 0.22 21.40 1.53
C ARG A 828 -0.88 22.09 2.35
N GLU A 829 -0.50 23.08 3.15
CA GLU A 829 -1.39 23.87 3.99
C GLU A 829 -1.53 25.30 3.46
N SER A 830 -2.75 25.80 3.37
CA SER A 830 -3.07 27.17 2.97
C SER A 830 -3.53 27.97 4.20
N VAL A 831 -2.80 29.03 4.54
CA VAL A 831 -3.10 29.91 5.66
C VAL A 831 -3.57 31.25 5.09
N ARG A 832 -4.84 31.58 5.31
CA ARG A 832 -5.46 32.84 4.84
C ARG A 832 -5.31 33.94 5.88
N MET A 833 -5.20 35.18 5.40
CA MET A 833 -5.06 36.36 6.25
C MET A 833 -5.45 37.63 5.49
N ASP A 834 -5.48 38.75 6.20
CA ASP A 834 -5.58 40.10 5.62
C ASP A 834 -4.56 40.99 6.35
N ALA A 835 -3.32 40.94 5.91
CA ALA A 835 -2.21 41.58 6.57
C ALA A 835 -1.62 42.72 5.75
N LYS A 836 -1.96 43.97 6.13
CA LYS A 836 -1.45 45.22 5.48
C LYS A 836 0.03 45.43 5.81
N ASP A 837 0.73 46.16 4.94
CA ASP A 837 2.10 46.64 5.10
C ASP A 837 3.09 45.50 5.42
N THR A 838 2.91 44.35 4.77
CA THR A 838 3.76 43.16 4.97
C THR A 838 4.94 43.17 4.00
N ARG A 839 6.15 43.31 4.57
CA ARG A 839 7.40 43.14 3.83
C ARG A 839 8.14 41.86 4.25
N PHE A 840 7.95 41.43 5.49
CA PHE A 840 8.56 40.21 6.02
C PHE A 840 7.48 39.25 6.47
N ILE A 841 7.68 37.95 6.14
CA ILE A 841 6.81 36.87 6.55
C ILE A 841 7.64 35.86 7.34
N ARG A 842 7.17 35.44 8.53
CA ARG A 842 7.81 34.41 9.34
C ARG A 842 6.83 33.30 9.67
N VAL A 843 7.28 32.08 9.49
CA VAL A 843 6.61 30.88 10.02
C VAL A 843 7.32 30.52 11.32
N GLN A 844 6.65 30.73 12.44
CA GLN A 844 7.15 30.50 13.79
C GLN A 844 6.58 29.20 14.33
N GLY A 845 7.41 28.17 14.49
CA GLY A 845 7.03 26.93 15.13
C GLY A 845 6.71 27.09 16.62
N GLU A 846 5.77 26.30 17.13
CA GLU A 846 5.36 26.21 18.54
C GLU A 846 5.23 24.77 19.03
N GLY A 847 5.13 23.80 18.12
CA GLY A 847 5.06 22.38 18.47
C GLY A 847 5.28 21.52 17.25
N ARG A 848 6.18 20.54 17.36
CA ARG A 848 6.48 19.58 16.31
C ARG A 848 5.46 18.46 16.30
N ALA A 849 5.15 17.93 15.13
CA ALA A 849 4.31 16.74 14.96
C ALA A 849 5.12 15.43 15.05
N THR A 850 6.44 15.52 14.86
CA THR A 850 7.37 14.37 14.84
C THR A 850 8.55 14.61 15.79
N GLN A 851 9.42 13.62 15.93
CA GLN A 851 10.66 13.74 16.70
C GLN A 851 11.75 14.58 16.00
N TYR A 852 11.58 14.91 14.72
CA TYR A 852 12.50 15.71 13.91
C TYR A 852 12.20 17.21 14.04
N GLY A 853 13.05 18.07 13.47
CA GLY A 853 12.81 19.50 13.31
C GLY A 853 11.67 19.78 12.33
N TYR A 854 11.52 21.02 11.88
CA TYR A 854 10.57 21.39 10.83
C TYR A 854 11.22 21.28 9.46
N SER A 855 10.48 20.80 8.44
CA SER A 855 10.98 20.76 7.06
C SER A 855 9.92 21.27 6.09
N LEU A 856 10.32 22.23 5.24
CA LEU A 856 9.47 22.86 4.23
C LEU A 856 10.05 22.66 2.83
N TRP A 857 9.29 22.00 1.95
CA TRP A 857 9.59 21.92 0.52
C TRP A 857 9.42 23.27 -0.17
N SER A 858 8.34 24.00 0.18
CA SER A 858 8.12 25.34 -0.36
C SER A 858 7.28 26.20 0.57
N VAL A 859 7.51 27.52 0.46
CA VAL A 859 6.65 28.58 1.00
C VAL A 859 6.28 29.50 -0.14
N GLU A 860 4.97 29.64 -0.38
CA GLU A 860 4.41 30.55 -1.37
C GLU A 860 3.65 31.69 -0.65
N ALA A 861 3.67 32.90 -1.20
CA ALA A 861 2.99 34.04 -0.64
C ALA A 861 2.23 34.83 -1.71
N TYR A 862 0.94 35.13 -1.44
CA TYR A 862 0.07 35.80 -2.40
C TYR A 862 -0.55 37.04 -1.79
N ALA A 863 -0.53 38.13 -2.58
CA ALA A 863 -1.18 39.37 -2.19
C ALA A 863 -2.71 39.26 -2.28
N VAL A 864 -3.40 40.12 -1.54
CA VAL A 864 -4.82 40.41 -1.81
C VAL A 864 -4.92 40.98 -3.24
N ALA A 865 -5.80 40.40 -4.05
CA ALA A 865 -6.02 40.86 -5.42
C ALA A 865 -6.62 42.26 -5.40
N ASP A 866 -6.14 43.16 -6.25
CA ASP A 866 -6.81 44.43 -6.53
C ASP A 866 -8.10 44.12 -7.28
N ASP A 867 -9.24 44.77 -6.90
CA ASP A 867 -10.56 44.63 -7.53
C ASP A 867 -10.59 45.10 -9.00
#